data_14139db8200a7aeb8cfdc331ed3166a9
#
_entry.id   14139db8200a7aeb8cfdc331ed3166a9
#
_cell.length_a   1.000
_cell.length_b   1.000
_cell.length_c   1.000
_cell.angle_alpha   90.00
_cell.angle_beta   90.00
_cell.angle_gamma   90.00
#
_symmetry.space_group_name_H-M   'P 1'
#
loop_
_entity.id
_entity.type
_entity.pdbx_description
1 polymer ?
#
loop_
_entity_poly.entity_id
_entity_poly.type
_entity_poly.pdbx_seq_one_letter_code
_entity_poly.pdbx_strand_id
1 'polypeptide(L)'
;MLPLAVPSGLAVRRTRTEDGFRDDPVAVRQLEVIRRLLREADGAVTATDTSREGQMVARNLYDYLGFKGKTERLWLSSLTDKAIREAFLDLRPDSLYEGLYLAGRARREADRIIGYNASLALGMAAGKKNHSLGRVQTPVLALVSRRYLENRDFNAVPYYRLELSVLKDGKELVFTCPEKYTQQQEAIAARNRIAASRVATVIQAERKETVEEPPLLHDLASLQKEANLRMGLTAGQTASALQRLYEGGYISYPRTSCRYIRKDMPEDMPALLSLLKDDPCFARHAETPEGRALSARAADDGKVTGHHAIIITENIPGKLPLDEQNLYRMVAGRMLEAFSGDCTKEEADVRIECGGILFEAGYRRTVHAGWKNVHNGTGKEEDTMFPSWGQDEVLPVTDISVRSVETCPVPLFTEASLLSEMERCGLGTPSTRAGVIELLIARRYVERQGCGLLPTPKGLEVYEAVRDKLIADPEMTARWEKDLQEIERGKLDADVFIQKVGKYARQIVEELSAVRFEHPGPPRHRCPKCGMETLTLHRKVARCGDPDCAFLLFRTFNARELTDGEMLCLLKGKKTDFLPFVSRKGKPYEASLKMDENYRIEMTFRDIPVERQPLPAGDPSVMQAADIPVETPHPGQLP
;
A
#
# COMPACT_ATOMS: atom_id res chain seq x y z
N MET A 1 -26.03 -10.42 22.18
CA MET A 1 -25.27 -11.32 21.31
C MET A 1 -26.15 -11.80 20.19
N LEU A 2 -25.68 -11.65 18.94
CA LEU A 2 -26.35 -12.27 17.83
C LEU A 2 -26.12 -13.78 17.88
N PRO A 3 -27.12 -14.58 17.41
CA PRO A 3 -26.96 -16.01 17.35
C PRO A 3 -25.75 -16.37 16.50
N LEU A 4 -24.95 -17.33 16.96
CA LEU A 4 -23.78 -17.86 16.27
C LEU A 4 -24.16 -18.59 14.96
N ALA A 5 -25.43 -18.93 14.79
CA ALA A 5 -25.93 -19.58 13.60
C ALA A 5 -25.92 -18.61 12.39
N VAL A 6 -25.11 -18.95 11.42
CA VAL A 6 -25.11 -18.33 10.11
C VAL A 6 -26.40 -18.80 9.39
N PRO A 7 -27.24 -17.88 8.87
CA PRO A 7 -28.26 -18.31 7.94
C PRO A 7 -27.59 -19.05 6.77
N SER A 8 -27.99 -20.28 6.54
CA SER A 8 -27.45 -21.17 5.49
C SER A 8 -27.84 -20.75 4.05
N GLY A 9 -28.02 -19.45 3.82
CA GLY A 9 -28.36 -18.94 2.50
C GLY A 9 -27.16 -18.32 1.80
N LEU A 10 -26.89 -18.75 0.59
CA LEU A 10 -25.98 -18.06 -0.31
C LEU A 10 -26.61 -16.69 -0.62
N ALA A 11 -26.08 -15.62 -0.01
CA ALA A 11 -26.52 -14.28 -0.37
C ALA A 11 -25.84 -13.92 -1.70
N VAL A 12 -26.60 -13.79 -2.76
CA VAL A 12 -26.18 -13.16 -4.00
C VAL A 12 -25.74 -11.74 -3.64
N ARG A 13 -24.66 -11.26 -4.25
CA ARG A 13 -24.18 -9.90 -4.05
C ARG A 13 -25.31 -8.91 -4.27
N ARG A 14 -25.55 -8.05 -3.29
CA ARG A 14 -26.56 -7.00 -3.35
C ARG A 14 -25.91 -5.66 -3.61
N THR A 15 -26.38 -4.97 -4.62
CA THR A 15 -26.02 -3.58 -4.89
C THR A 15 -27.00 -2.66 -4.18
N ARG A 16 -26.51 -1.58 -3.57
CA ARG A 16 -27.35 -0.54 -2.96
C ARG A 16 -27.90 0.34 -4.08
N THR A 17 -29.22 0.43 -4.16
CA THR A 17 -29.96 1.34 -5.04
C THR A 17 -30.64 2.43 -4.20
N GLU A 18 -31.25 3.42 -4.85
CA GLU A 18 -32.03 4.48 -4.16
C GLU A 18 -33.21 3.87 -3.38
N ASP A 19 -33.81 2.80 -3.86
CA ASP A 19 -34.97 2.11 -3.27
C ASP A 19 -34.57 0.97 -2.30
N GLY A 20 -33.27 0.80 -1.96
CA GLY A 20 -32.81 -0.25 -1.06
C GLY A 20 -31.71 -1.12 -1.63
N PHE A 21 -31.76 -2.44 -1.36
CA PHE A 21 -30.78 -3.41 -1.86
C PHE A 21 -31.42 -4.30 -2.92
N ARG A 22 -30.82 -4.37 -4.11
CA ARG A 22 -31.19 -5.32 -5.16
C ARG A 22 -30.08 -6.34 -5.38
N ASP A 23 -30.46 -7.56 -5.71
CA ASP A 23 -29.52 -8.60 -6.08
C ASP A 23 -28.83 -8.22 -7.40
N ASP A 24 -27.53 -8.53 -7.50
CA ASP A 24 -26.75 -8.27 -8.71
C ASP A 24 -27.29 -9.15 -9.87
N PRO A 25 -27.82 -8.55 -10.95
CA PRO A 25 -28.43 -9.32 -12.04
C PRO A 25 -27.46 -10.26 -12.75
N VAL A 26 -26.16 -9.91 -12.79
CA VAL A 26 -25.11 -10.73 -13.39
C VAL A 26 -24.89 -11.98 -12.55
N ALA A 27 -24.75 -11.79 -11.22
CA ALA A 27 -24.58 -12.90 -10.29
C ALA A 27 -25.82 -13.85 -10.27
N VAL A 28 -27.03 -13.29 -10.33
CA VAL A 28 -28.26 -14.10 -10.42
C VAL A 28 -28.27 -14.93 -11.70
N ARG A 29 -27.98 -14.31 -12.84
CA ARG A 29 -27.94 -15.02 -14.14
C ARG A 29 -26.90 -16.14 -14.13
N GLN A 30 -25.71 -15.86 -13.60
CA GLN A 30 -24.63 -16.86 -13.49
C GLN A 30 -25.04 -18.03 -12.61
N LEU A 31 -25.70 -17.77 -11.48
CA LEU A 31 -26.18 -18.79 -10.57
C LEU A 31 -27.25 -19.70 -11.27
N GLU A 32 -28.14 -19.13 -12.08
CA GLU A 32 -29.11 -19.90 -12.84
C GLU A 32 -28.45 -20.78 -13.90
N VAL A 33 -27.41 -20.27 -14.58
CA VAL A 33 -26.65 -21.08 -15.55
C VAL A 33 -25.99 -22.28 -14.84
N ILE A 34 -25.33 -22.04 -13.71
CA ILE A 34 -24.66 -23.10 -12.93
C ILE A 34 -25.71 -24.10 -12.42
N ARG A 35 -26.85 -23.63 -11.91
CA ARG A 35 -27.93 -24.49 -11.44
C ARG A 35 -28.43 -25.42 -12.52
N ARG A 36 -28.63 -24.92 -13.75
CA ARG A 36 -29.08 -25.74 -14.90
C ARG A 36 -28.05 -26.80 -15.25
N LEU A 37 -26.75 -26.39 -15.39
CA LEU A 37 -25.68 -27.30 -15.77
C LEU A 37 -25.48 -28.41 -14.74
N LEU A 38 -25.49 -28.08 -13.44
CA LEU A 38 -25.29 -29.05 -12.36
C LEU A 38 -26.47 -30.06 -12.23
N ARG A 39 -27.69 -29.72 -12.73
CA ARG A 39 -28.81 -30.67 -12.79
C ARG A 39 -28.64 -31.74 -13.86
N GLU A 40 -27.91 -31.45 -14.92
CA GLU A 40 -27.66 -32.30 -16.07
C GLU A 40 -26.33 -33.06 -15.96
N ALA A 41 -25.46 -32.67 -15.04
CA ALA A 41 -24.10 -33.23 -14.91
C ALA A 41 -24.05 -34.39 -13.90
N ASP A 42 -23.35 -35.46 -14.27
CA ASP A 42 -23.00 -36.57 -13.34
C ASP A 42 -21.89 -36.23 -12.38
N GLY A 43 -21.00 -35.27 -12.72
CA GLY A 43 -19.89 -34.80 -11.94
C GLY A 43 -19.53 -33.34 -12.21
N ALA A 44 -18.74 -32.76 -11.37
CA ALA A 44 -18.26 -31.38 -11.50
C ALA A 44 -16.77 -31.28 -11.17
N VAL A 45 -16.06 -30.48 -11.98
CA VAL A 45 -14.67 -30.12 -11.74
C VAL A 45 -14.59 -28.74 -11.12
N THR A 46 -14.05 -28.65 -9.91
CA THR A 46 -13.81 -27.40 -9.20
C THR A 46 -12.54 -26.74 -9.77
N ALA A 47 -12.69 -25.68 -10.53
CA ALA A 47 -11.60 -24.90 -11.14
C ALA A 47 -11.50 -23.47 -10.59
N THR A 48 -12.04 -23.24 -9.38
CA THR A 48 -11.88 -21.96 -8.67
C THR A 48 -10.46 -21.77 -8.19
N ASP A 49 -10.12 -20.54 -7.74
CA ASP A 49 -8.80 -20.23 -7.19
C ASP A 49 -8.29 -21.32 -6.23
N THR A 50 -7.01 -21.65 -6.32
CA THR A 50 -6.35 -22.67 -5.50
C THR A 50 -6.02 -22.13 -4.10
N SER A 51 -7.06 -21.69 -3.39
CA SER A 51 -7.01 -21.08 -2.05
C SER A 51 -8.14 -21.58 -1.18
N ARG A 52 -8.09 -21.28 0.13
CA ARG A 52 -9.20 -21.54 1.08
C ARG A 52 -10.50 -20.91 0.61
N GLU A 53 -10.41 -19.67 0.11
CA GLU A 53 -11.55 -18.91 -0.38
C GLU A 53 -12.16 -19.55 -1.63
N GLY A 54 -11.32 -19.96 -2.59
CA GLY A 54 -11.79 -20.63 -3.82
C GLY A 54 -12.46 -21.96 -3.53
N GLN A 55 -11.85 -22.79 -2.64
CA GLN A 55 -12.45 -24.07 -2.22
C GLN A 55 -13.79 -23.85 -1.52
N MET A 56 -13.88 -22.84 -0.65
CA MET A 56 -15.09 -22.50 0.07
C MET A 56 -16.21 -22.03 -0.87
N VAL A 57 -15.87 -21.25 -1.90
CA VAL A 57 -16.84 -20.77 -2.90
C VAL A 57 -17.48 -21.94 -3.64
N ALA A 58 -16.68 -22.89 -4.12
CA ALA A 58 -17.16 -24.07 -4.83
C ALA A 58 -18.06 -24.95 -3.94
N ARG A 59 -17.60 -25.30 -2.73
CA ARG A 59 -18.37 -26.15 -1.80
C ARG A 59 -19.67 -25.48 -1.36
N ASN A 60 -19.66 -24.17 -1.04
CA ASN A 60 -20.88 -23.44 -0.71
C ASN A 60 -21.90 -23.44 -1.87
N LEU A 61 -21.41 -23.40 -3.12
CA LEU A 61 -22.25 -23.43 -4.30
C LEU A 61 -22.89 -24.81 -4.49
N TYR A 62 -22.11 -25.88 -4.35
CA TYR A 62 -22.62 -27.26 -4.40
C TYR A 62 -23.66 -27.52 -3.31
N ASP A 63 -23.38 -27.12 -2.07
CA ASP A 63 -24.30 -27.27 -0.94
C ASP A 63 -25.59 -26.49 -1.16
N TYR A 64 -25.49 -25.24 -1.63
CA TYR A 64 -26.67 -24.39 -1.91
C TYR A 64 -27.56 -24.94 -3.03
N LEU A 65 -26.92 -25.49 -4.07
CA LEU A 65 -27.66 -26.08 -5.22
C LEU A 65 -28.06 -27.53 -5.00
N GLY A 66 -27.65 -28.15 -3.88
CA GLY A 66 -27.96 -29.55 -3.54
C GLY A 66 -27.29 -30.56 -4.46
N PHE A 67 -26.12 -30.21 -5.06
CA PHE A 67 -25.41 -31.10 -5.95
C PHE A 67 -24.80 -32.27 -5.18
N LYS A 68 -25.02 -33.52 -5.67
CA LYS A 68 -24.56 -34.77 -5.05
C LYS A 68 -23.66 -35.60 -5.97
N GLY A 69 -23.37 -35.11 -7.18
CA GLY A 69 -22.51 -35.78 -8.13
C GLY A 69 -21.04 -35.87 -7.65
N LYS A 70 -20.24 -36.62 -8.41
CA LYS A 70 -18.79 -36.69 -8.17
C LYS A 70 -18.17 -35.31 -8.32
N THR A 71 -17.30 -34.91 -7.36
CA THR A 71 -16.54 -33.66 -7.43
C THR A 71 -15.05 -33.93 -7.47
N GLU A 72 -14.37 -33.27 -8.39
CA GLU A 72 -12.93 -33.33 -8.56
C GLU A 72 -12.35 -31.91 -8.55
N ARG A 73 -11.09 -31.79 -8.18
CA ARG A 73 -10.37 -30.53 -8.09
C ARG A 73 -9.35 -30.43 -9.21
N LEU A 74 -9.44 -29.34 -9.99
CA LEU A 74 -8.43 -28.89 -10.92
C LEU A 74 -7.52 -27.87 -10.20
N TRP A 75 -6.22 -28.13 -10.14
CA TRP A 75 -5.25 -27.24 -9.52
C TRP A 75 -4.42 -26.54 -10.58
N LEU A 76 -4.65 -25.23 -10.79
CA LEU A 76 -3.98 -24.45 -11.82
C LEU A 76 -3.03 -23.44 -11.20
N SER A 77 -1.79 -23.42 -11.69
CA SER A 77 -0.77 -22.41 -11.36
C SER A 77 -0.61 -21.33 -12.44
N SER A 78 -1.05 -21.63 -13.68
CA SER A 78 -1.12 -20.66 -14.78
C SER A 78 -2.30 -21.01 -15.71
N LEU A 79 -2.68 -20.07 -16.60
CA LEU A 79 -3.78 -20.24 -17.56
C LEU A 79 -3.28 -20.44 -19.00
N THR A 80 -2.07 -21.00 -19.18
CA THR A 80 -1.59 -21.40 -20.49
C THR A 80 -2.22 -22.71 -20.92
N ASP A 81 -2.35 -22.93 -22.23
CA ASP A 81 -2.90 -24.16 -22.78
C ASP A 81 -2.17 -25.40 -22.27
N LYS A 82 -0.85 -25.33 -22.16
CA LYS A 82 -0.01 -26.40 -21.62
C LYS A 82 -0.40 -26.71 -20.18
N ALA A 83 -0.39 -25.70 -19.30
CA ALA A 83 -0.70 -25.86 -17.87
C ALA A 83 -2.12 -26.38 -17.64
N ILE A 84 -3.10 -25.92 -18.43
CA ILE A 84 -4.49 -26.38 -18.35
C ILE A 84 -4.57 -27.87 -18.72
N ARG A 85 -3.94 -28.30 -19.82
CA ARG A 85 -3.96 -29.71 -20.24
C ARG A 85 -3.29 -30.62 -19.21
N GLU A 86 -2.16 -30.23 -18.68
CA GLU A 86 -1.44 -30.99 -17.64
C GLU A 86 -2.27 -31.12 -16.37
N ALA A 87 -2.94 -30.03 -15.93
CA ALA A 87 -3.80 -30.05 -14.76
C ALA A 87 -5.04 -30.95 -14.92
N PHE A 88 -5.61 -31.06 -16.13
CA PHE A 88 -6.68 -32.01 -16.41
C PHE A 88 -6.23 -33.47 -16.38
N LEU A 89 -4.94 -33.76 -16.56
CA LEU A 89 -4.38 -35.10 -16.40
C LEU A 89 -4.18 -35.48 -14.92
N ASP A 90 -4.10 -34.49 -14.00
CA ASP A 90 -3.92 -34.68 -12.55
C ASP A 90 -5.16 -34.24 -11.75
N LEU A 91 -6.36 -34.55 -12.23
CA LEU A 91 -7.59 -34.30 -11.47
C LEU A 91 -7.62 -35.14 -10.22
N ARG A 92 -7.90 -34.50 -9.07
CA ARG A 92 -7.91 -35.15 -7.77
C ARG A 92 -9.30 -35.06 -7.12
N PRO A 93 -9.71 -36.08 -6.35
CA PRO A 93 -10.96 -36.00 -5.60
C PRO A 93 -11.03 -34.76 -4.72
N ASP A 94 -12.14 -34.02 -4.77
CA ASP A 94 -12.36 -32.78 -4.00
C ASP A 94 -12.27 -33.02 -2.48
N SER A 95 -12.53 -34.24 -2.01
CA SER A 95 -12.40 -34.66 -0.61
C SER A 95 -10.98 -34.50 -0.03
N LEU A 96 -9.93 -34.54 -0.87
CA LEU A 96 -8.55 -34.29 -0.42
C LEU A 96 -8.34 -32.84 0.05
N TYR A 97 -9.23 -31.95 -0.32
CA TYR A 97 -9.19 -30.51 0.00
C TYR A 97 -10.20 -30.12 1.09
N GLU A 98 -10.73 -31.11 1.84
CA GLU A 98 -11.69 -30.87 2.92
C GLU A 98 -11.08 -29.97 4.03
N GLY A 99 -9.83 -30.18 4.42
CA GLY A 99 -9.13 -29.33 5.40
C GLY A 99 -9.05 -27.87 4.94
N LEU A 100 -8.81 -27.64 3.66
CA LEU A 100 -8.79 -26.29 3.07
C LEU A 100 -10.17 -25.61 3.17
N TYR A 101 -11.25 -26.36 2.88
CA TYR A 101 -12.61 -25.89 3.05
C TYR A 101 -12.96 -25.56 4.49
N LEU A 102 -12.64 -26.47 5.43
CA LEU A 102 -12.92 -26.29 6.85
C LEU A 102 -12.18 -25.08 7.43
N ALA A 103 -10.92 -24.88 7.07
CA ALA A 103 -10.15 -23.70 7.47
C ALA A 103 -10.75 -22.40 6.90
N GLY A 104 -11.17 -22.40 5.64
CA GLY A 104 -11.85 -21.26 5.00
C GLY A 104 -13.18 -20.93 5.70
N ARG A 105 -14.01 -21.96 5.99
CA ARG A 105 -15.26 -21.82 6.74
C ARG A 105 -15.02 -21.25 8.13
N ALA A 106 -14.10 -21.84 8.88
CA ALA A 106 -13.78 -21.41 10.24
C ALA A 106 -13.28 -19.96 10.28
N ARG A 107 -12.43 -19.57 9.33
CA ARG A 107 -11.98 -18.18 9.18
C ARG A 107 -13.17 -17.22 8.95
N ARG A 108 -14.02 -17.52 7.98
CA ARG A 108 -15.19 -16.68 7.67
C ARG A 108 -16.13 -16.53 8.86
N GLU A 109 -16.40 -17.61 9.59
CA GLU A 109 -17.23 -17.60 10.77
C GLU A 109 -16.61 -16.79 11.90
N ALA A 110 -15.32 -16.96 12.16
CA ALA A 110 -14.57 -16.18 13.15
C ALA A 110 -14.59 -14.69 12.85
N ASP A 111 -14.28 -14.31 11.61
CA ASP A 111 -14.26 -12.92 11.17
C ASP A 111 -15.66 -12.27 11.30
N ARG A 112 -16.73 -13.03 11.02
CA ARG A 112 -18.11 -12.57 11.18
C ARG A 112 -18.50 -12.42 12.64
N ILE A 113 -18.21 -13.40 13.50
CA ILE A 113 -18.54 -13.39 14.93
C ILE A 113 -17.89 -12.17 15.59
N ILE A 114 -16.58 -11.99 15.40
CA ILE A 114 -15.84 -10.88 16.00
C ILE A 114 -16.25 -9.54 15.35
N GLY A 115 -16.20 -9.47 14.03
CA GLY A 115 -16.45 -8.22 13.31
C GLY A 115 -17.83 -7.64 13.59
N TYR A 116 -18.86 -8.47 13.67
CA TYR A 116 -20.22 -8.02 13.94
C TYR A 116 -20.41 -7.60 15.40
N ASN A 117 -20.07 -8.49 16.34
CA ASN A 117 -20.32 -8.26 17.77
C ASN A 117 -19.46 -7.09 18.31
N ALA A 118 -18.16 -7.04 17.96
CA ALA A 118 -17.30 -5.95 18.37
C ALA A 118 -17.72 -4.60 17.77
N SER A 119 -18.11 -4.59 16.48
CA SER A 119 -18.59 -3.35 15.83
C SER A 119 -19.89 -2.85 16.44
N LEU A 120 -20.82 -3.74 16.78
CA LEU A 120 -22.06 -3.39 17.42
C LEU A 120 -21.82 -2.81 18.81
N ALA A 121 -21.00 -3.48 19.63
CA ALA A 121 -20.66 -3.03 20.99
C ALA A 121 -20.00 -1.64 20.97
N LEU A 122 -18.99 -1.45 20.10
CA LEU A 122 -18.33 -0.15 19.94
C LEU A 122 -19.29 0.93 19.46
N GLY A 123 -20.15 0.61 18.47
CA GLY A 123 -21.15 1.53 17.94
C GLY A 123 -22.18 1.96 19.01
N MET A 124 -22.58 1.05 19.88
CA MET A 124 -23.48 1.35 21.01
C MET A 124 -22.77 2.24 22.04
N ALA A 125 -21.55 1.91 22.44
CA ALA A 125 -20.75 2.71 23.37
C ALA A 125 -20.50 4.13 22.85
N ALA A 126 -20.24 4.27 21.54
CA ALA A 126 -20.01 5.56 20.89
C ALA A 126 -21.29 6.34 20.56
N GLY A 127 -22.49 5.77 20.72
CA GLY A 127 -23.73 6.38 20.25
C GLY A 127 -23.80 6.62 18.72
N LYS A 128 -22.95 5.97 17.95
CA LYS A 128 -22.78 6.16 16.50
C LYS A 128 -22.80 4.82 15.78
N LYS A 129 -23.54 4.71 14.67
CA LYS A 129 -23.68 3.46 13.90
C LYS A 129 -22.51 3.14 12.96
N ASN A 130 -21.52 4.04 12.83
CA ASN A 130 -20.51 3.96 11.76
C ASN A 130 -19.12 3.48 12.23
N HIS A 131 -19.02 2.89 13.42
CA HIS A 131 -17.80 2.28 13.91
C HIS A 131 -17.78 0.79 13.57
N SER A 132 -16.69 0.33 13.04
CA SER A 132 -16.53 -1.09 12.70
C SER A 132 -15.15 -1.58 13.08
N LEU A 133 -15.13 -2.75 13.66
CA LEU A 133 -13.93 -3.48 14.05
C LEU A 133 -13.82 -4.79 13.26
N GLY A 134 -12.65 -5.37 13.25
CA GLY A 134 -12.42 -6.66 12.63
C GLY A 134 -11.05 -7.20 12.98
N ARG A 135 -10.91 -8.50 12.95
CA ARG A 135 -9.72 -9.23 13.38
C ARG A 135 -8.42 -8.74 12.72
N VAL A 136 -8.45 -8.40 11.43
CA VAL A 136 -7.27 -7.91 10.70
C VAL A 136 -7.25 -6.40 10.60
N GLN A 137 -8.39 -5.77 10.32
CA GLN A 137 -8.43 -4.32 10.10
C GLN A 137 -8.08 -3.52 11.35
N THR A 138 -8.46 -4.00 12.55
CA THR A 138 -8.23 -3.26 13.81
C THR A 138 -6.76 -3.24 14.20
N PRO A 139 -6.00 -4.35 14.16
CA PRO A 139 -4.55 -4.29 14.37
C PRO A 139 -3.82 -3.45 13.32
N VAL A 140 -4.26 -3.46 12.05
CA VAL A 140 -3.64 -2.62 11.00
C VAL A 140 -3.89 -1.13 11.29
N LEU A 141 -5.11 -0.76 11.70
CA LEU A 141 -5.39 0.61 12.17
C LEU A 141 -4.51 0.98 13.38
N ALA A 142 -4.32 0.05 14.31
CA ALA A 142 -3.48 0.26 15.48
C ALA A 142 -2.00 0.50 15.10
N LEU A 143 -1.47 -0.27 14.14
CA LEU A 143 -0.11 -0.04 13.63
C LEU A 143 0.04 1.37 13.03
N VAL A 144 -0.87 1.76 12.14
CA VAL A 144 -0.83 3.09 11.49
C VAL A 144 -0.98 4.21 12.53
N SER A 145 -1.93 4.07 13.46
CA SER A 145 -2.19 5.08 14.49
C SER A 145 -1.02 5.24 15.46
N ARG A 146 -0.44 4.14 15.93
CA ARG A 146 0.74 4.15 16.81
C ARG A 146 1.92 4.84 16.14
N ARG A 147 2.25 4.46 14.91
CA ARG A 147 3.34 5.06 14.13
C ARG A 147 3.14 6.56 13.93
N TYR A 148 1.89 6.97 13.67
CA TYR A 148 1.55 8.38 13.51
C TYR A 148 1.75 9.16 14.83
N LEU A 149 1.31 8.61 15.96
CA LEU A 149 1.47 9.26 17.26
C LEU A 149 2.96 9.34 17.64
N GLU A 150 3.72 8.28 17.44
CA GLU A 150 5.18 8.26 17.67
C GLU A 150 5.90 9.32 16.81
N ASN A 151 5.49 9.47 15.55
CA ASN A 151 6.07 10.45 14.64
C ASN A 151 5.65 11.88 15.03
N ARG A 152 4.38 12.11 15.32
CA ARG A 152 3.82 13.42 15.69
C ARG A 152 4.39 13.96 17.00
N ASP A 153 4.48 13.09 17.99
CA ASP A 153 4.86 13.48 19.36
C ASP A 153 6.41 13.38 19.56
N PHE A 154 7.13 13.09 18.48
CA PHE A 154 8.58 13.03 18.50
C PHE A 154 9.19 14.43 18.69
N ASN A 155 10.07 14.54 19.68
CA ASN A 155 10.86 15.75 19.90
C ASN A 155 12.26 15.53 19.34
N ALA A 156 12.62 16.26 18.31
CA ALA A 156 13.97 16.24 17.76
C ALA A 156 14.97 16.75 18.80
N VAL A 157 16.00 15.97 19.05
CA VAL A 157 17.10 16.36 19.95
C VAL A 157 18.36 16.54 19.10
N PRO A 158 18.98 17.72 19.14
CA PRO A 158 20.24 17.94 18.45
C PRO A 158 21.37 17.16 19.15
N TYR A 159 22.27 16.62 18.37
CA TYR A 159 23.55 16.09 18.81
C TYR A 159 24.64 16.56 17.83
N TYR A 160 25.87 16.53 18.29
CA TYR A 160 26.99 17.06 17.54
C TYR A 160 27.99 15.95 17.26
N ARG A 161 28.57 15.97 16.07
CA ARG A 161 29.65 15.07 15.66
C ARG A 161 30.84 15.87 15.14
N LEU A 162 32.03 15.33 15.29
CA LEU A 162 33.21 15.85 14.64
C LEU A 162 33.34 15.23 13.26
N GLU A 163 33.62 16.04 12.26
CA GLU A 163 33.99 15.62 10.92
C GLU A 163 35.44 16.09 10.68
N LEU A 164 36.27 15.18 10.17
CA LEU A 164 37.69 15.40 9.86
C LEU A 164 37.86 15.24 8.35
N SER A 165 38.31 16.29 7.69
CA SER A 165 38.70 16.24 6.27
C SER A 165 40.20 15.98 6.17
N VAL A 166 40.62 15.02 5.36
CA VAL A 166 42.00 14.69 5.06
C VAL A 166 42.24 14.67 3.56
N LEU A 167 43.44 14.98 3.13
CA LEU A 167 43.84 14.92 1.72
C LEU A 167 44.52 13.58 1.45
N LYS A 168 43.98 12.81 0.46
CA LYS A 168 44.59 11.58 -0.05
C LYS A 168 44.48 11.51 -1.56
N ASP A 169 45.60 11.22 -2.23
CA ASP A 169 45.68 11.12 -3.69
C ASP A 169 45.07 12.35 -4.43
N GLY A 170 45.30 13.55 -3.83
CA GLY A 170 44.79 14.82 -4.38
C GLY A 170 43.28 15.06 -4.20
N LYS A 171 42.58 14.18 -3.47
CA LYS A 171 41.15 14.33 -3.14
C LYS A 171 40.95 14.51 -1.62
N GLU A 172 39.98 15.33 -1.28
CA GLU A 172 39.55 15.51 0.10
C GLU A 172 38.54 14.40 0.47
N LEU A 173 38.83 13.73 1.59
CA LEU A 173 38.03 12.65 2.16
C LEU A 173 37.56 13.03 3.55
N VAL A 174 36.27 12.78 3.83
CA VAL A 174 35.68 13.14 5.13
C VAL A 174 35.50 11.90 5.99
N PHE A 175 35.99 11.97 7.20
CA PHE A 175 35.81 10.94 8.23
C PHE A 175 34.96 11.50 9.38
N THR A 176 34.10 10.66 9.95
CA THR A 176 33.22 11.07 11.05
C THR A 176 33.60 10.40 12.35
N CYS A 177 33.66 11.17 13.43
CA CYS A 177 33.84 10.61 14.78
C CYS A 177 32.58 9.80 15.18
N PRO A 178 32.73 8.53 15.64
CA PRO A 178 31.60 7.72 16.08
C PRO A 178 30.94 8.27 17.35
N GLU A 179 31.66 9.02 18.16
CA GLU A 179 31.16 9.64 19.38
C GLU A 179 30.16 10.75 19.06
N LYS A 180 29.04 10.74 19.81
CA LYS A 180 27.98 11.74 19.71
C LYS A 180 28.03 12.62 20.95
N TYR A 181 28.22 13.92 20.75
CA TYR A 181 28.19 14.91 21.83
C TYR A 181 26.78 15.45 21.99
N THR A 182 26.25 15.46 23.20
CA THR A 182 24.94 16.02 23.51
C THR A 182 24.94 17.53 23.62
N GLN A 183 26.10 18.13 23.91
CA GLN A 183 26.26 19.56 24.02
C GLN A 183 27.28 20.08 22.99
N GLN A 184 26.92 21.20 22.34
CA GLN A 184 27.80 21.82 21.35
C GLN A 184 29.16 22.22 21.90
N GLN A 185 29.15 22.67 23.14
CA GLN A 185 30.42 23.11 23.82
C GLN A 185 31.42 21.96 24.01
N GLU A 186 30.91 20.74 24.30
CA GLU A 186 31.75 19.55 24.43
C GLU A 186 32.37 19.18 23.08
N ALA A 187 31.59 19.21 22.00
CA ALA A 187 32.10 18.97 20.65
C ALA A 187 33.13 20.02 20.21
N ILE A 188 32.90 21.31 20.53
CA ILE A 188 33.84 22.39 20.25
C ILE A 188 35.10 22.21 21.08
N ALA A 189 35.03 21.83 22.36
CA ALA A 189 36.17 21.55 23.20
C ALA A 189 36.98 20.37 22.66
N ALA A 190 36.35 19.30 22.23
CA ALA A 190 37.01 18.16 21.60
C ALA A 190 37.68 18.55 20.27
N ARG A 191 37.01 19.33 19.40
CA ARG A 191 37.62 19.89 18.19
C ARG A 191 38.86 20.74 18.52
N ASN A 192 38.78 21.64 19.50
CA ASN A 192 39.86 22.54 19.85
C ASN A 192 41.06 21.79 20.39
N ARG A 193 40.88 20.66 21.10
CA ARG A 193 42.00 19.83 21.57
C ARG A 193 42.84 19.28 20.43
N ILE A 194 42.22 18.95 19.29
CA ILE A 194 42.89 18.37 18.14
C ILE A 194 43.15 19.39 17.02
N ALA A 195 42.74 20.65 17.17
CA ALA A 195 42.86 21.69 16.15
C ALA A 195 44.32 22.00 15.74
N ALA A 196 45.30 21.73 16.60
CA ALA A 196 46.72 21.87 16.31
C ALA A 196 47.26 20.69 15.48
N SER A 197 46.56 19.57 15.41
CA SER A 197 46.99 18.37 14.69
C SER A 197 46.86 18.63 13.18
N ARG A 198 48.00 18.51 12.48
CA ARG A 198 48.07 18.73 11.05
C ARG A 198 48.02 17.43 10.24
N VAL A 199 48.03 16.33 10.95
CA VAL A 199 48.08 14.98 10.38
C VAL A 199 47.12 14.04 11.12
N ALA A 200 46.62 13.07 10.41
CA ALA A 200 45.91 11.92 10.94
C ALA A 200 46.64 10.65 10.52
N THR A 201 46.62 9.63 11.35
CA THR A 201 47.28 8.34 11.08
C THR A 201 46.25 7.25 10.88
N VAL A 202 46.40 6.46 9.85
CA VAL A 202 45.57 5.27 9.58
C VAL A 202 45.93 4.19 10.59
N ILE A 203 45.01 3.88 11.51
CA ILE A 203 45.23 2.85 12.54
C ILE A 203 44.62 1.48 12.12
N GLN A 204 43.63 1.51 11.25
CA GLN A 204 43.00 0.31 10.77
C GLN A 204 42.38 0.56 9.37
N ALA A 205 42.63 -0.36 8.46
CA ALA A 205 42.03 -0.36 7.15
C ALA A 205 41.69 -1.80 6.77
N GLU A 206 40.46 -2.19 7.05
CA GLU A 206 39.98 -3.53 6.73
C GLU A 206 39.29 -3.52 5.35
N ARG A 207 39.77 -4.39 4.46
CA ARG A 207 39.14 -4.66 3.19
C ARG A 207 38.47 -6.01 3.23
N LYS A 208 37.22 -6.05 2.77
CA LYS A 208 36.48 -7.30 2.61
C LYS A 208 35.77 -7.31 1.27
N GLU A 209 35.75 -8.46 0.67
CA GLU A 209 34.86 -8.72 -0.45
C GLU A 209 33.53 -9.21 0.09
N THR A 210 32.43 -8.59 -0.34
CA THR A 210 31.08 -8.96 0.02
C THR A 210 30.32 -9.41 -1.23
N VAL A 211 29.67 -10.55 -1.11
CA VAL A 211 28.84 -11.11 -2.17
C VAL A 211 27.38 -10.86 -1.86
N GLU A 212 26.71 -10.16 -2.76
CA GLU A 212 25.29 -9.91 -2.69
C GLU A 212 24.58 -10.83 -3.67
N GLU A 213 23.90 -11.82 -3.13
CA GLU A 213 23.19 -12.81 -3.91
C GLU A 213 22.02 -12.19 -4.71
N PRO A 214 21.65 -12.78 -5.87
CA PRO A 214 20.46 -12.36 -6.61
C PRO A 214 19.20 -12.38 -5.75
N PRO A 215 18.27 -11.44 -5.94
CA PRO A 215 16.99 -11.46 -5.24
C PRO A 215 16.18 -12.68 -5.65
N LEU A 216 15.37 -13.21 -4.74
CA LEU A 216 14.40 -14.24 -5.08
C LEU A 216 13.33 -13.67 -6.02
N LEU A 217 12.62 -14.54 -6.71
CA LEU A 217 11.47 -14.21 -7.56
C LEU A 217 10.40 -13.42 -6.77
N HIS A 218 9.46 -12.82 -7.47
CA HIS A 218 8.37 -12.12 -6.84
C HIS A 218 7.30 -13.06 -6.29
N ASP A 219 6.83 -12.73 -5.09
CA ASP A 219 5.48 -13.01 -4.63
C ASP A 219 4.62 -11.75 -4.75
N LEU A 220 3.33 -11.84 -4.42
CA LEU A 220 2.43 -10.68 -4.51
C LEU A 220 2.91 -9.51 -3.65
N ALA A 221 3.36 -9.79 -2.42
CA ALA A 221 3.75 -8.74 -1.49
C ALA A 221 4.99 -7.99 -1.95
N SER A 222 6.03 -8.69 -2.40
CA SER A 222 7.26 -8.05 -2.91
C SER A 222 7.00 -7.23 -4.18
N LEU A 223 6.12 -7.72 -5.07
CA LEU A 223 5.76 -6.99 -6.29
C LEU A 223 4.92 -5.74 -5.98
N GLN A 224 3.96 -5.84 -5.06
CA GLN A 224 3.19 -4.66 -4.60
C GLN A 224 4.08 -3.60 -3.97
N LYS A 225 5.05 -4.00 -3.13
CA LYS A 225 6.02 -3.09 -2.51
C LYS A 225 6.87 -2.37 -3.56
N GLU A 226 7.39 -3.12 -4.51
CA GLU A 226 8.23 -2.55 -5.57
C GLU A 226 7.44 -1.66 -6.52
N ALA A 227 6.21 -2.04 -6.91
CA ALA A 227 5.32 -1.22 -7.71
C ALA A 227 4.92 0.09 -7.01
N ASN A 228 4.69 0.04 -5.70
CA ASN A 228 4.42 1.25 -4.92
C ASN A 228 5.64 2.18 -4.88
N LEU A 229 6.84 1.65 -4.66
CA LEU A 229 8.08 2.44 -4.60
C LEU A 229 8.47 3.04 -5.95
N ARG A 230 8.36 2.28 -7.05
CA ARG A 230 8.82 2.71 -8.38
C ARG A 230 7.77 3.50 -9.16
N MET A 231 6.49 3.18 -9.00
CA MET A 231 5.41 3.70 -9.83
C MET A 231 4.32 4.43 -9.03
N GLY A 232 4.37 4.40 -7.70
CA GLY A 232 3.33 4.98 -6.84
C GLY A 232 1.99 4.22 -6.90
N LEU A 233 1.94 3.03 -7.50
CA LEU A 233 0.71 2.23 -7.55
C LEU A 233 0.31 1.77 -6.15
N THR A 234 -0.97 1.83 -5.85
CA THR A 234 -1.49 1.25 -4.61
C THR A 234 -1.45 -0.28 -4.69
N ALA A 235 -1.43 -0.93 -3.53
CA ALA A 235 -1.47 -2.38 -3.46
C ALA A 235 -2.71 -2.97 -4.17
N GLY A 236 -3.86 -2.27 -4.10
CA GLY A 236 -5.09 -2.64 -4.79
C GLY A 236 -4.99 -2.52 -6.32
N GLN A 237 -4.42 -1.42 -6.82
CA GLN A 237 -4.18 -1.22 -8.25
C GLN A 237 -3.24 -2.29 -8.81
N THR A 238 -2.13 -2.54 -8.11
CA THR A 238 -1.17 -3.59 -8.47
C THR A 238 -1.84 -4.96 -8.54
N ALA A 239 -2.59 -5.36 -7.50
CA ALA A 239 -3.29 -6.64 -7.47
C ALA A 239 -4.30 -6.79 -8.62
N SER A 240 -5.02 -5.72 -8.95
CA SER A 240 -6.01 -5.71 -10.04
C SER A 240 -5.36 -5.84 -11.41
N ALA A 241 -4.24 -5.17 -11.64
CA ALA A 241 -3.48 -5.25 -12.91
C ALA A 241 -2.83 -6.63 -13.05
N LEU A 242 -2.25 -7.19 -12.00
CA LEU A 242 -1.70 -8.55 -12.00
C LEU A 242 -2.78 -9.62 -12.25
N GLN A 243 -4.00 -9.41 -11.74
CA GLN A 243 -5.12 -10.30 -12.02
C GLN A 243 -5.44 -10.33 -13.52
N ARG A 244 -5.45 -9.16 -14.19
CA ARG A 244 -5.68 -9.08 -15.64
C ARG A 244 -4.53 -9.72 -16.45
N LEU A 245 -3.27 -9.53 -16.03
CA LEU A 245 -2.13 -10.20 -16.66
C LEU A 245 -2.22 -11.73 -16.55
N TYR A 246 -2.68 -12.22 -15.41
CA TYR A 246 -2.91 -13.66 -15.19
C TYR A 246 -4.06 -14.18 -16.05
N GLU A 247 -5.20 -13.47 -16.08
CA GLU A 247 -6.37 -13.83 -16.90
C GLU A 247 -6.04 -13.80 -18.40
N GLY A 248 -5.11 -12.94 -18.83
CA GLY A 248 -4.55 -12.91 -20.16
C GLY A 248 -3.54 -14.04 -20.44
N GLY A 249 -3.18 -14.83 -19.42
CA GLY A 249 -2.23 -15.94 -19.54
C GLY A 249 -0.78 -15.48 -19.64
N TYR A 250 -0.42 -14.23 -19.30
CA TYR A 250 0.91 -13.66 -19.44
C TYR A 250 1.84 -13.91 -18.25
N ILE A 251 1.26 -14.12 -17.08
CA ILE A 251 1.99 -14.43 -15.85
C ILE A 251 1.35 -15.62 -15.12
N SER A 252 2.10 -16.26 -14.22
CA SER A 252 1.57 -17.29 -13.32
C SER A 252 0.64 -16.66 -12.27
N TYR A 253 -0.04 -17.51 -11.47
CA TYR A 253 -1.02 -17.08 -10.47
C TYR A 253 -0.44 -16.05 -9.49
N PRO A 254 -0.98 -14.82 -9.43
CA PRO A 254 -0.32 -13.72 -8.72
C PRO A 254 -0.57 -13.70 -7.21
N ARG A 255 -1.57 -14.42 -6.69
CA ARG A 255 -1.91 -14.39 -5.25
C ARG A 255 -1.12 -15.42 -4.46
N THR A 256 0.17 -15.47 -4.67
CA THR A 256 1.12 -16.36 -3.99
C THR A 256 1.96 -15.61 -2.96
N SER A 257 2.35 -16.30 -1.88
CA SER A 257 3.39 -15.87 -0.94
C SER A 257 4.72 -16.57 -1.19
N CYS A 258 4.78 -17.43 -2.20
CA CYS A 258 5.98 -18.19 -2.54
C CYS A 258 6.87 -17.37 -3.47
N ARG A 259 8.17 -17.38 -3.20
CA ARG A 259 9.22 -16.74 -3.99
C ARG A 259 10.13 -17.76 -4.68
N TYR A 260 9.70 -19.02 -4.74
CA TYR A 260 10.44 -20.14 -5.25
C TYR A 260 9.65 -20.83 -6.38
N ILE A 261 10.37 -21.47 -7.29
CA ILE A 261 9.82 -22.39 -8.28
C ILE A 261 10.16 -23.83 -7.90
N ARG A 262 9.51 -24.79 -8.53
CA ARG A 262 9.82 -26.22 -8.34
C ARG A 262 11.15 -26.56 -9.01
N LYS A 263 11.79 -27.63 -8.58
CA LYS A 263 13.10 -28.09 -9.06
C LYS A 263 13.10 -28.59 -10.52
N ASP A 264 11.94 -28.96 -11.05
CA ASP A 264 11.74 -29.34 -12.46
C ASP A 264 11.61 -28.14 -13.40
N MET A 265 11.23 -26.96 -12.90
CA MET A 265 10.97 -25.76 -13.71
C MET A 265 12.23 -25.03 -14.24
N PRO A 266 13.43 -25.09 -13.61
CA PRO A 266 14.61 -24.41 -14.15
C PRO A 266 14.97 -24.81 -15.58
N GLU A 267 14.60 -25.99 -16.03
CA GLU A 267 14.81 -26.44 -17.40
C GLU A 267 14.05 -25.61 -18.44
N ASP A 268 12.88 -25.09 -18.08
CA ASP A 268 12.05 -24.23 -18.93
C ASP A 268 12.49 -22.74 -18.91
N MET A 269 13.25 -22.31 -17.89
CA MET A 269 13.60 -20.90 -17.70
C MET A 269 14.42 -20.29 -18.84
N PRO A 270 15.44 -20.98 -19.42
CA PRO A 270 16.18 -20.41 -20.54
C PRO A 270 15.29 -20.06 -21.73
N ALA A 271 14.30 -20.91 -22.02
CA ALA A 271 13.35 -20.67 -23.11
C ALA A 271 12.48 -19.43 -22.79
N LEU A 272 11.94 -19.33 -21.56
CA LEU A 272 11.14 -18.16 -21.14
C LEU A 272 11.96 -16.87 -21.15
N LEU A 273 13.19 -16.88 -20.64
CA LEU A 273 14.07 -15.72 -20.65
C LEU A 273 14.46 -15.28 -22.06
N SER A 274 14.60 -16.24 -23.00
CA SER A 274 14.91 -15.92 -24.40
C SER A 274 13.80 -15.14 -25.10
N LEU A 275 12.55 -15.23 -24.64
CA LEU A 275 11.42 -14.46 -25.16
C LEU A 275 11.56 -12.95 -24.90
N LEU A 276 12.41 -12.56 -23.95
CA LEU A 276 12.65 -11.16 -23.58
C LEU A 276 13.70 -10.48 -24.49
N LYS A 277 14.33 -11.19 -25.43
CA LYS A 277 15.35 -10.64 -26.34
C LYS A 277 14.84 -9.48 -27.20
N ASP A 278 13.56 -9.52 -27.55
CA ASP A 278 12.92 -8.49 -28.38
C ASP A 278 12.40 -7.29 -27.57
N ASP A 279 12.39 -7.35 -26.23
CA ASP A 279 12.07 -6.19 -25.40
C ASP A 279 13.31 -5.29 -25.24
N PRO A 280 13.27 -4.02 -25.72
CA PRO A 280 14.42 -3.10 -25.65
C PRO A 280 14.97 -2.90 -24.23
N CYS A 281 14.14 -3.12 -23.19
CA CYS A 281 14.56 -3.01 -21.79
C CYS A 281 15.49 -4.17 -21.38
N PHE A 282 15.40 -5.32 -22.02
CA PHE A 282 16.07 -6.56 -21.59
C PHE A 282 16.97 -7.19 -22.65
N ALA A 283 16.94 -6.71 -23.90
CA ALA A 283 17.65 -7.28 -25.02
C ALA A 283 19.12 -7.61 -24.73
N ARG A 284 19.83 -6.74 -23.98
CA ARG A 284 21.24 -6.95 -23.60
C ARG A 284 21.46 -8.01 -22.53
N HIS A 285 20.42 -8.36 -21.77
CA HIS A 285 20.51 -9.26 -20.61
C HIS A 285 19.79 -10.59 -20.84
N ALA A 286 18.90 -10.64 -21.82
CA ALA A 286 18.21 -11.85 -22.24
C ALA A 286 19.08 -12.78 -23.10
N GLU A 287 20.21 -12.30 -23.60
CA GLU A 287 21.26 -13.13 -24.22
C GLU A 287 22.02 -13.83 -23.09
N THR A 288 21.46 -14.91 -22.56
CA THR A 288 22.23 -15.84 -21.73
C THR A 288 23.31 -16.48 -22.65
N PRO A 289 24.60 -16.41 -22.28
CA PRO A 289 25.59 -17.18 -22.99
C PRO A 289 25.17 -18.66 -22.99
N GLU A 290 25.05 -19.27 -24.15
CA GLU A 290 24.76 -20.69 -24.26
C GLU A 290 25.72 -21.47 -23.35
N GLY A 291 25.16 -22.23 -22.38
CA GLY A 291 25.93 -23.02 -21.43
C GLY A 291 26.16 -22.43 -20.05
N ARG A 292 25.66 -21.21 -19.71
CA ARG A 292 25.71 -20.71 -18.34
C ARG A 292 24.62 -21.38 -17.52
N ALA A 293 25.01 -22.14 -16.50
CA ALA A 293 24.03 -22.67 -15.53
C ALA A 293 23.28 -21.53 -14.86
N LEU A 294 21.95 -21.54 -14.96
CA LEU A 294 21.12 -20.61 -14.22
C LEU A 294 21.24 -20.87 -12.71
N SER A 295 21.22 -19.83 -11.90
CA SER A 295 21.21 -19.98 -10.45
C SER A 295 19.99 -20.79 -10.01
N ALA A 296 20.22 -21.96 -9.41
CA ALA A 296 19.15 -22.81 -8.89
C ALA A 296 18.62 -22.35 -7.52
N ARG A 297 19.11 -21.22 -6.99
CA ARG A 297 18.76 -20.71 -5.67
C ARG A 297 17.24 -20.49 -5.48
N ALA A 298 16.57 -20.08 -6.56
CA ALA A 298 15.12 -19.86 -6.55
C ALA A 298 14.30 -21.16 -6.74
N ALA A 299 14.93 -22.34 -6.86
CA ALA A 299 14.27 -23.62 -7.07
C ALA A 299 14.33 -24.47 -5.79
N ASP A 300 13.21 -24.61 -5.09
CA ASP A 300 13.12 -25.37 -3.83
C ASP A 300 11.71 -25.94 -3.60
N ASP A 301 11.52 -27.24 -3.86
CA ASP A 301 10.22 -27.91 -3.67
C ASP A 301 9.70 -27.84 -2.24
N GLY A 302 10.58 -27.83 -1.26
CA GLY A 302 10.18 -27.76 0.17
C GLY A 302 9.57 -26.40 0.55
N LYS A 303 9.81 -25.37 -0.26
CA LYS A 303 9.29 -24.02 -0.04
C LYS A 303 8.09 -23.68 -0.92
N VAL A 304 7.75 -24.51 -1.91
CA VAL A 304 6.56 -24.36 -2.75
C VAL A 304 5.39 -25.09 -2.10
N THR A 305 4.57 -24.39 -1.33
CA THR A 305 3.48 -24.98 -0.53
C THR A 305 2.09 -24.88 -1.20
N GLY A 306 2.00 -24.46 -2.42
CA GLY A 306 0.72 -24.32 -3.14
C GLY A 306 1.00 -23.82 -4.54
N HIS A 307 1.24 -22.52 -4.64
CA HIS A 307 1.67 -21.90 -5.90
C HIS A 307 3.16 -21.56 -5.81
N HIS A 308 3.84 -21.67 -6.94
CA HIS A 308 5.19 -21.15 -7.10
C HIS A 308 5.17 -19.60 -7.20
N ALA A 309 6.34 -18.99 -7.29
CA ALA A 309 6.54 -17.57 -7.48
C ALA A 309 5.83 -17.03 -8.74
N ILE A 310 5.66 -15.71 -8.80
CA ILE A 310 5.13 -15.03 -9.98
C ILE A 310 6.23 -15.00 -11.04
N ILE A 311 5.97 -15.63 -12.19
CA ILE A 311 6.84 -15.68 -13.36
C ILE A 311 6.07 -15.34 -14.63
N ILE A 312 6.76 -14.94 -15.69
CA ILE A 312 6.14 -14.85 -17.02
C ILE A 312 5.84 -16.25 -17.57
N THR A 313 4.97 -16.31 -18.56
CA THR A 313 4.63 -17.53 -19.28
C THR A 313 5.21 -17.48 -20.71
N GLU A 314 4.96 -18.53 -21.49
CA GLU A 314 5.27 -18.57 -22.91
C GLU A 314 4.46 -17.58 -23.76
N ASN A 315 3.39 -16.99 -23.23
CA ASN A 315 2.56 -16.03 -23.93
C ASN A 315 3.16 -14.62 -23.79
N ILE A 316 3.58 -14.05 -24.90
CA ILE A 316 4.08 -12.66 -24.92
C ILE A 316 2.91 -11.72 -25.10
N PRO A 317 2.73 -10.71 -24.20
CA PRO A 317 1.68 -9.75 -24.37
C PRO A 317 1.94 -8.84 -25.57
N GLY A 318 0.87 -8.54 -26.31
CA GLY A 318 0.90 -7.49 -27.32
C GLY A 318 0.89 -6.10 -26.66
N LYS A 319 0.03 -5.18 -27.17
CA LYS A 319 -0.10 -3.84 -26.57
C LYS A 319 -0.92 -3.92 -25.28
N LEU A 320 -0.30 -3.63 -24.15
CA LEU A 320 -0.93 -3.54 -22.83
C LEU A 320 -1.12 -2.07 -22.38
N PRO A 321 -2.05 -1.80 -21.45
CA PRO A 321 -2.04 -0.56 -20.68
C PRO A 321 -0.69 -0.36 -19.97
N LEU A 322 -0.29 0.90 -19.77
CA LEU A 322 1.04 1.24 -19.26
C LEU A 322 1.38 0.57 -17.93
N ASP A 323 0.42 0.56 -16.98
CA ASP A 323 0.63 -0.04 -15.67
C ASP A 323 0.84 -1.56 -15.78
N GLU A 324 0.07 -2.24 -16.62
CA GLU A 324 0.20 -3.67 -16.86
C GLU A 324 1.52 -4.00 -17.56
N GLN A 325 1.92 -3.20 -18.56
CA GLN A 325 3.19 -3.36 -19.24
C GLN A 325 4.36 -3.22 -18.27
N ASN A 326 4.34 -2.20 -17.42
CA ASN A 326 5.38 -1.97 -16.44
C ASN A 326 5.43 -3.12 -15.40
N LEU A 327 4.28 -3.59 -14.92
CA LEU A 327 4.22 -4.73 -14.00
C LEU A 327 4.72 -6.03 -14.65
N TYR A 328 4.36 -6.29 -15.91
CA TYR A 328 4.90 -7.42 -16.65
C TYR A 328 6.44 -7.35 -16.74
N ARG A 329 6.97 -6.16 -17.06
CA ARG A 329 8.43 -5.92 -17.11
C ARG A 329 9.08 -6.05 -15.73
N MET A 330 8.41 -5.69 -14.64
CA MET A 330 8.94 -5.92 -13.29
C MET A 330 9.07 -7.42 -12.98
N VAL A 331 8.07 -8.22 -13.36
CA VAL A 331 8.15 -9.69 -13.22
C VAL A 331 9.27 -10.26 -14.07
N ALA A 332 9.34 -9.89 -15.35
CA ALA A 332 10.36 -10.33 -16.29
C ALA A 332 11.78 -9.93 -15.83
N GLY A 333 11.97 -8.68 -15.43
CA GLY A 333 13.25 -8.18 -14.91
C GLY A 333 13.68 -8.93 -13.64
N ARG A 334 12.77 -9.20 -12.72
CA ARG A 334 13.06 -9.99 -11.52
C ARG A 334 13.45 -11.43 -11.84
N MET A 335 12.88 -12.03 -12.87
CA MET A 335 13.33 -13.36 -13.33
C MET A 335 14.75 -13.30 -13.86
N LEU A 336 15.09 -12.31 -14.70
CA LEU A 336 16.46 -12.11 -15.17
C LEU A 336 17.44 -11.90 -14.00
N GLU A 337 17.08 -11.09 -13.02
CA GLU A 337 17.88 -10.89 -11.80
C GLU A 337 18.09 -12.21 -11.04
N ALA A 338 16.98 -12.92 -10.73
CA ALA A 338 17.01 -14.14 -9.90
C ALA A 338 17.85 -15.26 -10.47
N PHE A 339 17.95 -15.32 -11.80
CA PHE A 339 18.74 -16.32 -12.52
C PHE A 339 20.11 -15.81 -13.00
N SER A 340 20.49 -14.58 -12.64
CA SER A 340 21.81 -14.01 -12.91
C SER A 340 22.83 -14.41 -11.84
N GLY A 341 24.10 -14.05 -12.07
CA GLY A 341 25.18 -14.25 -11.11
C GLY A 341 25.17 -13.22 -9.98
N ASP A 342 25.95 -13.49 -8.95
CA ASP A 342 26.11 -12.64 -7.78
C ASP A 342 26.70 -11.26 -8.12
N CYS A 343 26.34 -10.26 -7.33
CA CYS A 343 27.00 -8.97 -7.32
C CYS A 343 28.12 -8.99 -6.26
N THR A 344 29.36 -8.78 -6.72
CA THR A 344 30.54 -8.70 -5.84
C THR A 344 30.88 -7.24 -5.58
N LYS A 345 31.00 -6.89 -4.33
CA LYS A 345 31.41 -5.58 -3.87
C LYS A 345 32.69 -5.68 -3.04
N GLU A 346 33.52 -4.69 -3.15
CA GLU A 346 34.64 -4.48 -2.24
C GLU A 346 34.25 -3.35 -1.27
N GLU A 347 34.38 -3.62 0.01
CA GLU A 347 34.13 -2.67 1.08
C GLU A 347 35.44 -2.42 1.83
N ALA A 348 35.69 -1.17 2.22
CA ALA A 348 36.79 -0.82 3.10
C ALA A 348 36.25 0.00 4.26
N ASP A 349 36.45 -0.50 5.48
CA ASP A 349 36.18 0.22 6.71
C ASP A 349 37.53 0.78 7.24
N VAL A 350 37.67 2.09 7.23
CA VAL A 350 38.90 2.78 7.55
C VAL A 350 38.75 3.58 8.83
N ARG A 351 39.66 3.39 9.76
CA ARG A 351 39.78 4.15 10.98
C ARG A 351 41.08 4.93 11.01
N ILE A 352 40.99 6.21 11.31
CA ILE A 352 42.14 7.11 11.48
C ILE A 352 42.10 7.73 12.83
N GLU A 353 43.26 8.07 13.35
CA GLU A 353 43.42 8.80 14.61
C GLU A 353 43.97 10.18 14.34
N CYS A 354 43.40 11.20 14.96
CA CYS A 354 43.88 12.55 14.96
C CYS A 354 43.82 13.12 16.37
N GLY A 355 45.01 13.38 16.97
CA GLY A 355 45.10 13.98 18.30
C GLY A 355 44.44 13.19 19.42
N GLY A 356 44.43 11.87 19.35
CA GLY A 356 43.82 10.95 20.32
C GLY A 356 42.34 10.74 20.13
N ILE A 357 41.72 11.25 19.02
CA ILE A 357 40.33 11.02 18.68
C ILE A 357 40.26 10.13 17.44
N LEU A 358 39.36 9.12 17.48
CA LEU A 358 39.11 8.19 16.38
C LEU A 358 38.07 8.75 15.42
N PHE A 359 38.31 8.55 14.12
CA PHE A 359 37.41 8.87 13.05
C PHE A 359 37.27 7.68 12.12
N GLU A 360 36.09 7.47 11.52
CA GLU A 360 35.81 6.35 10.66
C GLU A 360 35.15 6.80 9.35
N ALA A 361 35.48 6.08 8.28
CA ALA A 361 34.78 6.20 6.98
C ALA A 361 34.67 4.82 6.32
N GLY A 362 33.53 4.57 5.69
CA GLY A 362 33.27 3.37 4.91
C GLY A 362 33.30 3.69 3.42
N TYR A 363 34.03 2.88 2.64
CA TYR A 363 34.10 2.98 1.19
C TYR A 363 33.53 1.72 0.57
N ARG A 364 32.83 1.85 -0.55
CA ARG A 364 32.25 0.72 -1.27
C ARG A 364 32.43 0.91 -2.75
N ARG A 365 32.82 -0.16 -3.47
CA ARG A 365 32.77 -0.19 -4.92
C ARG A 365 32.21 -1.52 -5.41
N THR A 366 31.49 -1.50 -6.51
CA THR A 366 31.04 -2.70 -7.20
C THR A 366 32.18 -3.21 -8.07
N VAL A 367 32.66 -4.42 -7.81
CA VAL A 367 33.68 -5.08 -8.59
C VAL A 367 33.04 -5.84 -9.77
N HIS A 368 31.96 -6.54 -9.49
CA HIS A 368 31.17 -7.24 -10.46
C HIS A 368 29.69 -7.00 -10.20
N ALA A 369 29.01 -6.35 -11.14
CA ALA A 369 27.62 -5.92 -10.93
C ALA A 369 26.62 -7.10 -10.89
N GLY A 370 26.94 -8.22 -11.57
CA GLY A 370 26.08 -9.40 -11.54
C GLY A 370 24.63 -9.10 -11.93
N TRP A 371 23.69 -9.56 -11.11
CA TRP A 371 22.25 -9.36 -11.30
C TRP A 371 21.81 -7.88 -11.35
N LYS A 372 22.58 -6.97 -10.77
CA LYS A 372 22.26 -5.52 -10.77
C LYS A 372 22.32 -4.90 -12.16
N ASN A 373 23.03 -5.52 -13.10
CA ASN A 373 23.09 -5.05 -14.48
C ASN A 373 21.72 -5.11 -15.18
N VAL A 374 20.80 -5.95 -14.74
CA VAL A 374 19.49 -6.12 -15.40
C VAL A 374 18.72 -4.79 -15.53
N HIS A 375 18.78 -3.95 -14.50
CA HIS A 375 18.13 -2.64 -14.49
C HIS A 375 19.10 -1.47 -14.71
N ASN A 376 20.40 -1.68 -14.56
CA ASN A 376 21.41 -0.63 -14.61
C ASN A 376 22.09 -0.48 -15.99
N GLY A 377 21.39 -0.78 -17.08
CA GLY A 377 21.93 -0.62 -18.43
C GLY A 377 22.48 0.77 -18.78
N THR A 378 22.38 1.73 -17.85
CA THR A 378 22.97 3.08 -17.93
C THR A 378 23.40 3.60 -16.54
N GLY A 379 23.50 2.72 -15.54
CA GLY A 379 24.06 3.12 -14.24
C GLY A 379 25.47 3.62 -14.49
N LYS A 380 25.70 4.92 -14.38
CA LYS A 380 27.02 5.43 -14.07
C LYS A 380 27.47 4.58 -12.89
N GLU A 381 28.45 3.70 -13.12
CA GLU A 381 29.32 3.29 -12.03
C GLU A 381 29.65 4.61 -11.35
N GLU A 382 29.13 4.82 -10.16
CA GLU A 382 29.73 5.85 -9.31
C GLU A 382 31.16 5.35 -9.16
N ASP A 383 32.03 5.99 -9.91
CA ASP A 383 33.47 5.86 -9.79
C ASP A 383 33.85 6.49 -8.44
N THR A 384 33.23 5.89 -7.38
CA THR A 384 33.52 6.23 -6.00
C THR A 384 34.95 5.79 -5.81
N MET A 385 35.80 6.80 -5.71
CA MET A 385 37.21 6.61 -5.41
C MET A 385 37.33 5.58 -4.28
N PHE A 386 37.96 4.46 -4.59
CA PHE A 386 38.26 3.43 -3.62
C PHE A 386 39.77 3.48 -3.32
N PRO A 387 40.19 4.34 -2.36
CA PRO A 387 41.60 4.56 -2.10
C PRO A 387 42.32 3.30 -1.58
N SER A 388 43.59 3.17 -1.91
CA SER A 388 44.44 2.20 -1.22
C SER A 388 44.93 2.77 0.10
N TRP A 389 44.81 2.00 1.18
CA TRP A 389 45.17 2.42 2.53
C TRP A 389 46.37 1.63 3.01
N GLY A 390 47.40 2.35 3.51
CA GLY A 390 48.53 1.75 4.19
C GLY A 390 48.33 1.75 5.69
N GLN A 391 48.83 0.72 6.38
CA GLN A 391 48.89 0.71 7.83
C GLN A 391 49.90 1.80 8.26
N ASP A 392 49.56 2.56 9.30
CA ASP A 392 50.36 3.69 9.81
C ASP A 392 50.56 4.82 8.79
N GLU A 393 49.80 4.86 7.73
CA GLU A 393 49.86 5.93 6.74
C GLU A 393 49.43 7.26 7.36
N VAL A 394 50.21 8.30 7.09
CA VAL A 394 49.99 9.66 7.62
C VAL A 394 49.33 10.51 6.57
N LEU A 395 48.19 11.08 6.91
CA LEU A 395 47.33 11.88 6.02
C LEU A 395 47.34 13.35 6.46
N PRO A 396 47.54 14.32 5.55
CA PRO A 396 47.38 15.73 5.88
C PRO A 396 45.94 16.06 6.23
N VAL A 397 45.71 16.72 7.36
CA VAL A 397 44.39 17.22 7.77
C VAL A 397 44.15 18.58 7.10
N THR A 398 43.02 18.71 6.41
CA THR A 398 42.60 19.95 5.73
C THR A 398 41.61 20.74 6.56
N ASP A 399 40.66 20.07 7.23
CA ASP A 399 39.68 20.73 8.10
C ASP A 399 39.18 19.81 9.22
N ILE A 400 38.74 20.46 10.32
CA ILE A 400 38.08 19.79 11.45
C ILE A 400 36.85 20.60 11.82
N SER A 401 35.69 20.04 11.56
CA SER A 401 34.40 20.71 11.76
C SER A 401 33.52 20.02 12.80
N VAL A 402 32.58 20.80 13.35
CA VAL A 402 31.53 20.30 14.24
C VAL A 402 30.23 20.36 13.48
N ARG A 403 29.63 19.21 13.18
CA ARG A 403 28.38 19.12 12.52
C ARG A 403 27.25 18.92 13.52
N SER A 404 26.24 19.78 13.45
CA SER A 404 24.97 19.60 14.16
C SER A 404 24.08 18.66 13.37
N VAL A 405 23.56 17.62 14.02
CA VAL A 405 22.64 16.64 13.46
C VAL A 405 21.47 16.51 14.42
N GLU A 406 20.26 16.47 13.90
CA GLU A 406 19.06 16.23 14.69
C GLU A 406 18.61 14.78 14.57
N THR A 407 18.09 14.24 15.67
CA THR A 407 17.42 12.95 15.61
C THR A 407 16.14 13.07 14.77
N CYS A 408 15.86 12.07 13.95
CA CYS A 408 14.67 12.04 13.10
C CYS A 408 13.62 11.08 13.66
N PRO A 409 12.33 11.41 13.54
CA PRO A 409 11.26 10.49 13.91
C PRO A 409 11.25 9.27 12.99
N VAL A 410 10.69 8.18 13.51
CA VAL A 410 10.41 7.02 12.65
C VAL A 410 9.42 7.45 11.56
N PRO A 411 9.71 7.21 10.27
CA PRO A 411 8.85 7.68 9.18
C PRO A 411 7.47 7.04 9.24
N LEU A 412 6.46 7.77 8.76
CA LEU A 412 5.10 7.26 8.60
C LEU A 412 5.09 6.03 7.70
N PHE A 413 4.09 5.17 7.87
CA PHE A 413 3.93 4.04 6.96
C PHE A 413 3.56 4.53 5.56
N THR A 414 4.26 4.01 4.56
CA THR A 414 3.79 3.94 3.16
C THR A 414 3.01 2.64 2.98
N GLU A 415 2.30 2.47 1.86
CA GLU A 415 1.66 1.17 1.58
C GLU A 415 2.68 0.03 1.54
N ALA A 416 3.84 0.27 0.92
CA ALA A 416 4.92 -0.71 0.85
C ALA A 416 5.44 -1.13 2.25
N SER A 417 5.71 -0.16 3.12
CA SER A 417 6.21 -0.46 4.47
C SER A 417 5.12 -1.05 5.38
N LEU A 418 3.85 -0.65 5.20
CA LEU A 418 2.73 -1.24 5.93
C LEU A 418 2.50 -2.70 5.51
N LEU A 419 2.56 -3.02 4.20
CA LEU A 419 2.50 -4.40 3.72
C LEU A 419 3.60 -5.27 4.32
N SER A 420 4.83 -4.73 4.43
CA SER A 420 5.96 -5.42 5.07
C SER A 420 5.68 -5.69 6.55
N GLU A 421 5.14 -4.72 7.25
CA GLU A 421 4.82 -4.85 8.67
C GLU A 421 3.64 -5.81 8.90
N MET A 422 2.60 -5.75 8.05
CA MET A 422 1.50 -6.74 8.08
C MET A 422 2.01 -8.16 7.87
N GLU A 423 2.97 -8.35 6.94
CA GLU A 423 3.58 -9.65 6.67
C GLU A 423 4.37 -10.15 7.87
N ARG A 424 5.24 -9.30 8.44
CA ARG A 424 6.04 -9.59 9.64
C ARG A 424 5.17 -9.98 10.83
N CYS A 425 4.02 -9.32 10.98
CA CYS A 425 3.06 -9.57 12.06
C CYS A 425 2.06 -10.71 11.75
N GLY A 426 2.13 -11.35 10.58
CA GLY A 426 1.16 -12.38 10.19
C GLY A 426 -0.27 -11.86 10.02
N LEU A 427 -0.44 -10.58 9.69
CA LEU A 427 -1.75 -9.95 9.48
C LEU A 427 -2.24 -10.14 8.04
N GLY A 428 -3.31 -10.88 7.89
CA GLY A 428 -3.91 -11.18 6.59
C GLY A 428 -3.07 -12.13 5.73
N THR A 429 -3.65 -12.54 4.62
CA THR A 429 -2.97 -13.34 3.59
C THR A 429 -2.53 -12.43 2.43
N PRO A 430 -1.66 -12.87 1.54
CA PRO A 430 -1.28 -12.09 0.36
C PRO A 430 -2.49 -11.53 -0.40
N SER A 431 -3.53 -12.34 -0.59
CA SER A 431 -4.75 -11.95 -1.29
C SER A 431 -5.62 -10.91 -0.56
N THR A 432 -5.47 -10.76 0.77
CA THR A 432 -6.36 -9.91 1.58
C THR A 432 -5.72 -8.64 2.10
N ARG A 433 -4.39 -8.54 2.19
CA ARG A 433 -3.69 -7.38 2.79
C ARG A 433 -4.04 -6.06 2.09
N ALA A 434 -3.97 -6.02 0.76
CA ALA A 434 -4.36 -4.84 -0.01
C ALA A 434 -5.81 -4.43 0.26
N GLY A 435 -6.73 -5.40 0.28
CA GLY A 435 -8.15 -5.16 0.57
C GLY A 435 -8.39 -4.60 1.97
N VAL A 436 -7.57 -4.95 2.96
CA VAL A 436 -7.65 -4.38 4.32
C VAL A 436 -7.25 -2.91 4.32
N ILE A 437 -6.18 -2.52 3.61
CA ILE A 437 -5.75 -1.12 3.50
C ILE A 437 -6.86 -0.29 2.82
N GLU A 438 -7.38 -0.76 1.68
CA GLU A 438 -8.48 -0.09 0.98
C GLU A 438 -9.75 0.00 1.84
N LEU A 439 -10.04 -1.02 2.64
CA LEU A 439 -11.17 -1.02 3.56
C LEU A 439 -11.04 0.06 4.64
N LEU A 440 -9.85 0.23 5.23
CA LEU A 440 -9.59 1.29 6.22
C LEU A 440 -9.77 2.68 5.62
N ILE A 441 -9.34 2.87 4.36
CA ILE A 441 -9.51 4.13 3.64
C ILE A 441 -10.99 4.37 3.30
N ALA A 442 -11.69 3.36 2.74
CA ALA A 442 -13.11 3.47 2.42
C ALA A 442 -13.98 3.76 3.65
N ARG A 443 -13.59 3.25 4.83
CA ARG A 443 -14.26 3.54 6.11
C ARG A 443 -13.84 4.86 6.74
N ARG A 444 -12.91 5.57 6.10
CA ARG A 444 -12.35 6.83 6.60
C ARG A 444 -11.69 6.68 7.97
N TYR A 445 -10.96 5.60 8.19
CA TYR A 445 -10.10 5.42 9.36
C TYR A 445 -8.67 5.84 9.07
N VAL A 446 -8.25 5.66 7.82
CA VAL A 446 -6.93 6.03 7.31
C VAL A 446 -7.12 6.83 6.03
N GLU A 447 -6.23 7.76 5.77
CA GLU A 447 -6.15 8.51 4.51
C GLU A 447 -4.74 8.50 3.96
N ARG A 448 -4.61 8.74 2.64
CA ARG A 448 -3.32 8.89 1.97
C ARG A 448 -2.96 10.36 1.94
N GLN A 449 -1.75 10.68 2.41
CA GLN A 449 -1.18 12.02 2.28
C GLN A 449 0.21 11.90 1.64
N GLY A 450 0.33 12.27 0.37
CA GLY A 450 1.50 11.93 -0.43
C GLY A 450 1.72 10.43 -0.47
N CYS A 451 2.91 9.96 -0.09
CA CYS A 451 3.24 8.54 0.03
C CYS A 451 2.85 7.94 1.38
N GLY A 452 2.47 8.76 2.37
CA GLY A 452 2.20 8.34 3.74
C GLY A 452 0.75 7.94 3.98
N LEU A 453 0.55 7.04 4.95
CA LEU A 453 -0.74 6.64 5.48
C LEU A 453 -0.92 7.25 6.87
N LEU A 454 -1.98 8.04 7.04
CA LEU A 454 -2.28 8.73 8.28
C LEU A 454 -3.65 8.29 8.82
N PRO A 455 -3.79 8.15 10.15
CA PRO A 455 -5.11 7.94 10.74
C PRO A 455 -5.92 9.23 10.67
N THR A 456 -7.19 9.12 10.32
CA THR A 456 -8.13 10.25 10.43
C THR A 456 -8.53 10.47 11.90
N PRO A 457 -9.17 11.60 12.24
CA PRO A 457 -9.73 11.79 13.58
C PRO A 457 -10.66 10.64 14.02
N LYS A 458 -11.46 10.11 13.09
CA LYS A 458 -12.29 8.93 13.33
C LYS A 458 -11.47 7.67 13.57
N GLY A 459 -10.37 7.50 12.83
CA GLY A 459 -9.45 6.37 13.02
C GLY A 459 -8.78 6.42 14.38
N LEU A 460 -8.33 7.60 14.83
CA LEU A 460 -7.77 7.80 16.17
C LEU A 460 -8.80 7.55 17.27
N GLU A 461 -10.05 8.03 17.11
CA GLU A 461 -11.15 7.77 18.07
C GLU A 461 -11.35 6.25 18.26
N VAL A 462 -11.35 5.49 17.17
CA VAL A 462 -11.47 4.02 17.23
C VAL A 462 -10.23 3.39 17.84
N TYR A 463 -9.04 3.84 17.47
CA TYR A 463 -7.78 3.34 18.02
C TYR A 463 -7.71 3.53 19.55
N GLU A 464 -8.03 4.70 20.05
CA GLU A 464 -8.05 5.01 21.49
C GLU A 464 -9.01 4.09 22.27
N ALA A 465 -10.14 3.75 21.65
CA ALA A 465 -11.11 2.83 22.25
C ALA A 465 -10.62 1.37 22.36
N VAL A 466 -9.64 0.98 21.54
CA VAL A 466 -9.22 -0.44 21.40
C VAL A 466 -7.74 -0.69 21.67
N ARG A 467 -6.92 0.34 21.85
CA ARG A 467 -5.44 0.21 21.90
C ARG A 467 -4.90 -0.71 22.99
N ASP A 468 -5.65 -0.88 24.06
CA ASP A 468 -5.34 -1.74 25.21
C ASP A 468 -6.01 -3.11 25.14
N LYS A 469 -6.73 -3.42 24.04
CA LYS A 469 -7.51 -4.65 23.89
C LYS A 469 -6.88 -5.60 22.89
N LEU A 470 -7.08 -6.90 23.12
CA LEU A 470 -6.53 -7.96 22.26
C LEU A 470 -6.93 -7.85 20.79
N ILE A 471 -8.08 -7.22 20.47
CA ILE A 471 -8.51 -7.02 19.08
C ILE A 471 -7.58 -6.08 18.30
N ALA A 472 -6.82 -5.24 18.99
CA ALA A 472 -5.82 -4.35 18.39
C ALA A 472 -4.42 -4.99 18.32
N ASP A 473 -4.24 -6.15 18.97
CA ASP A 473 -2.97 -6.86 19.01
C ASP A 473 -2.77 -7.74 17.75
N PRO A 474 -1.70 -7.51 16.97
CA PRO A 474 -1.34 -8.37 15.85
C PRO A 474 -1.13 -9.84 16.22
N GLU A 475 -0.59 -10.12 17.42
CA GLU A 475 -0.28 -11.50 17.83
C GLU A 475 -1.51 -12.38 17.95
N MET A 476 -2.64 -11.84 18.38
CA MET A 476 -3.91 -12.58 18.41
C MET A 476 -4.25 -13.13 17.03
N THR A 477 -4.18 -12.24 16.03
CA THR A 477 -4.49 -12.60 14.63
C THR A 477 -3.49 -13.62 14.09
N ALA A 478 -2.20 -13.46 14.36
CA ALA A 478 -1.18 -14.41 13.95
C ALA A 478 -1.38 -15.81 14.57
N ARG A 479 -1.77 -15.87 15.84
CA ARG A 479 -2.12 -17.16 16.50
C ARG A 479 -3.31 -17.83 15.83
N TRP A 480 -4.34 -17.09 15.50
CA TRP A 480 -5.51 -17.64 14.81
C TRP A 480 -5.19 -18.13 13.40
N GLU A 481 -4.30 -17.45 12.66
CA GLU A 481 -3.85 -17.95 11.36
C GLU A 481 -3.07 -19.26 11.48
N LYS A 482 -2.29 -19.47 12.56
CA LYS A 482 -1.68 -20.76 12.86
C LYS A 482 -2.72 -21.82 13.17
N ASP A 483 -3.72 -21.52 14.00
CA ASP A 483 -4.83 -22.43 14.29
C ASP A 483 -5.56 -22.84 13.01
N LEU A 484 -5.81 -21.89 12.09
CA LEU A 484 -6.42 -22.17 10.78
C LEU A 484 -5.54 -23.05 9.89
N GLN A 485 -4.21 -22.90 9.93
CA GLN A 485 -3.29 -23.81 9.24
C GLN A 485 -3.33 -25.25 9.84
N GLU A 486 -3.48 -25.36 11.16
CA GLU A 486 -3.60 -26.67 11.79
C GLU A 486 -4.97 -27.33 11.47
N ILE A 487 -6.05 -26.55 11.30
CA ILE A 487 -7.34 -27.05 10.77
C ILE A 487 -7.16 -27.58 9.35
N GLU A 488 -6.48 -26.84 8.49
CA GLU A 488 -6.19 -27.23 7.11
C GLU A 488 -5.43 -28.56 7.03
N ARG A 489 -4.51 -28.79 7.97
CA ARG A 489 -3.74 -30.03 8.10
C ARG A 489 -4.48 -31.17 8.81
N GLY A 490 -5.72 -30.95 9.23
CA GLY A 490 -6.50 -31.92 10.00
C GLY A 490 -6.03 -32.17 11.45
N LYS A 491 -5.18 -31.27 11.99
CA LYS A 491 -4.63 -31.40 13.36
C LYS A 491 -5.46 -30.67 14.42
N LEU A 492 -6.31 -29.75 14.01
CA LEU A 492 -7.21 -29.00 14.89
C LEU A 492 -8.64 -29.08 14.33
N ASP A 493 -9.60 -29.35 15.22
CA ASP A 493 -11.01 -29.33 14.87
C ASP A 493 -11.54 -27.90 14.71
N ALA A 494 -12.28 -27.64 13.61
CA ALA A 494 -12.81 -26.32 13.28
C ALA A 494 -13.83 -25.83 14.31
N ASP A 495 -14.68 -26.69 14.86
CA ASP A 495 -15.71 -26.32 15.82
C ASP A 495 -15.11 -25.97 17.18
N VAL A 496 -14.02 -26.64 17.60
CA VAL A 496 -13.23 -26.26 18.77
C VAL A 496 -12.64 -24.86 18.62
N PHE A 497 -12.12 -24.53 17.45
CA PHE A 497 -11.62 -23.19 17.14
C PHE A 497 -12.77 -22.14 17.23
N ILE A 498 -13.92 -22.39 16.62
CA ILE A 498 -15.08 -21.47 16.66
C ILE A 498 -15.60 -21.28 18.08
N GLN A 499 -15.58 -22.30 18.94
CA GLN A 499 -15.94 -22.15 20.36
C GLN A 499 -14.98 -21.21 21.09
N LYS A 500 -13.67 -21.26 20.84
CA LYS A 500 -12.68 -20.32 21.39
C LYS A 500 -12.99 -18.90 20.93
N VAL A 501 -13.28 -18.72 19.63
CA VAL A 501 -13.67 -17.43 19.05
C VAL A 501 -14.94 -16.89 19.72
N GLY A 502 -15.94 -17.73 19.96
CA GLY A 502 -17.18 -17.36 20.65
C GLY A 502 -16.95 -16.89 22.10
N LYS A 503 -16.02 -17.52 22.83
CA LYS A 503 -15.62 -17.06 24.18
C LYS A 503 -15.00 -15.67 24.11
N TYR A 504 -14.06 -15.45 23.20
CA TYR A 504 -13.42 -14.15 23.01
C TYR A 504 -14.43 -13.07 22.56
N ALA A 505 -15.41 -13.43 21.71
CA ALA A 505 -16.45 -12.50 21.31
C ALA A 505 -17.29 -11.97 22.47
N ARG A 506 -17.54 -12.77 23.51
CA ARG A 506 -18.21 -12.30 24.73
C ARG A 506 -17.34 -11.31 25.50
N GLN A 507 -16.09 -11.68 25.73
CA GLN A 507 -15.13 -10.84 26.42
C GLN A 507 -15.00 -9.46 25.74
N ILE A 508 -14.76 -9.40 24.43
CA ILE A 508 -14.58 -8.14 23.73
C ILE A 508 -15.85 -7.26 23.73
N VAL A 509 -17.03 -7.87 23.71
CA VAL A 509 -18.30 -7.13 23.86
C VAL A 509 -18.40 -6.46 25.23
N GLU A 510 -18.04 -7.18 26.30
CA GLU A 510 -18.02 -6.63 27.68
C GLU A 510 -17.01 -5.48 27.78
N GLU A 511 -15.77 -5.69 27.31
CA GLU A 511 -14.72 -4.68 27.29
C GLU A 511 -15.12 -3.41 26.52
N LEU A 512 -15.71 -3.56 25.32
CA LEU A 512 -16.12 -2.44 24.48
C LEU A 512 -17.35 -1.72 25.01
N SER A 513 -18.25 -2.44 25.67
CA SER A 513 -19.44 -1.83 26.30
C SER A 513 -19.08 -0.92 27.50
N ALA A 514 -17.92 -1.15 28.11
CA ALA A 514 -17.39 -0.33 29.19
C ALA A 514 -16.66 0.93 28.70
N VAL A 515 -16.33 1.02 27.41
CA VAL A 515 -15.63 2.17 26.82
C VAL A 515 -16.50 3.44 26.95
N ARG A 516 -15.91 4.51 27.42
CA ARG A 516 -16.52 5.84 27.43
C ARG A 516 -15.83 6.69 26.39
N PHE A 517 -16.57 7.14 25.40
CA PHE A 517 -16.08 8.15 24.46
C PHE A 517 -16.25 9.50 25.12
N GLU A 518 -15.15 10.17 25.41
CA GLU A 518 -15.19 11.60 25.63
C GLU A 518 -15.55 12.22 24.28
N HIS A 519 -16.82 12.52 24.07
CA HIS A 519 -17.21 13.38 22.98
C HIS A 519 -16.95 14.82 23.46
N PRO A 520 -15.85 15.47 23.09
CA PRO A 520 -15.89 16.91 23.01
C PRO A 520 -17.01 17.15 22.00
N GLY A 521 -18.11 17.74 22.47
CA GLY A 521 -19.17 18.17 21.56
C GLY A 521 -18.55 18.90 20.40
N PRO A 522 -19.21 18.99 19.23
CA PRO A 522 -18.63 19.65 18.07
C PRO A 522 -18.00 20.96 18.51
N PRO A 523 -16.78 21.30 18.02
CA PRO A 523 -16.07 22.50 18.47
C PRO A 523 -17.05 23.67 18.51
N ARG A 524 -17.21 24.26 19.68
CA ARG A 524 -18.09 25.42 19.83
C ARG A 524 -17.30 26.67 19.46
N HIS A 525 -17.90 27.50 18.67
CA HIS A 525 -17.33 28.75 18.22
C HIS A 525 -18.16 29.89 18.74
N ARG A 526 -17.57 31.08 18.82
CA ARG A 526 -18.28 32.30 19.21
C ARG A 526 -19.29 32.66 18.12
N CYS A 527 -20.55 32.79 18.52
CA CYS A 527 -21.62 33.22 17.62
C CYS A 527 -21.46 34.73 17.28
N PRO A 528 -21.43 35.12 15.99
CA PRO A 528 -21.27 36.52 15.62
C PRO A 528 -22.48 37.36 16.04
N LYS A 529 -23.66 36.76 16.26
CA LYS A 529 -24.90 37.46 16.61
C LYS A 529 -25.09 37.67 18.13
N CYS A 530 -24.98 36.62 18.94
CA CYS A 530 -25.18 36.72 20.39
C CYS A 530 -23.86 36.75 21.18
N GLY A 531 -22.71 36.50 20.56
CA GLY A 531 -21.40 36.52 21.22
C GLY A 531 -21.10 35.29 22.08
N MET A 532 -22.04 34.36 22.27
CA MET A 532 -21.87 33.14 23.08
C MET A 532 -21.09 32.07 22.35
N GLU A 533 -20.31 31.26 23.07
CA GLU A 533 -19.56 30.11 22.52
C GLU A 533 -20.44 28.86 22.36
N THR A 534 -21.56 29.02 21.66
CA THR A 534 -22.56 27.97 21.46
C THR A 534 -22.74 27.60 19.97
N LEU A 535 -22.03 28.27 19.06
CA LEU A 535 -22.14 28.02 17.63
C LEU A 535 -21.39 26.75 17.23
N THR A 536 -22.06 25.87 16.49
CA THR A 536 -21.51 24.61 15.99
C THR A 536 -21.57 24.56 14.47
N LEU A 537 -20.51 24.01 13.85
CA LEU A 537 -20.46 23.74 12.42
C LEU A 537 -21.04 22.35 12.14
N HIS A 538 -22.13 22.29 11.38
CA HIS A 538 -22.73 21.06 10.88
C HIS A 538 -22.42 20.88 9.39
N ARG A 539 -22.72 19.70 8.86
CA ARG A 539 -22.47 19.38 7.44
C ARG A 539 -23.07 20.38 6.45
N LYS A 540 -24.25 20.94 6.75
CA LYS A 540 -24.95 21.85 5.83
C LYS A 540 -25.01 23.30 6.32
N VAL A 541 -24.83 23.51 7.62
CA VAL A 541 -25.05 24.82 8.25
C VAL A 541 -24.13 25.03 9.45
N ALA A 542 -23.81 26.29 9.76
CA ALA A 542 -23.36 26.71 11.06
C ALA A 542 -24.58 27.24 11.84
N ARG A 543 -24.81 26.74 13.04
CA ARG A 543 -25.99 27.09 13.88
C ARG A 543 -25.59 27.43 15.31
N CYS A 544 -26.16 28.48 15.83
CA CYS A 544 -26.07 28.80 17.25
C CYS A 544 -26.91 27.82 18.08
N GLY A 545 -26.35 27.32 19.17
CA GLY A 545 -27.03 26.43 20.11
C GLY A 545 -27.82 27.17 21.20
N ASP A 546 -27.75 28.49 21.24
CA ASP A 546 -28.55 29.35 22.15
C ASP A 546 -29.98 29.36 21.65
N PRO A 547 -30.99 28.97 22.52
CA PRO A 547 -32.41 28.96 22.15
C PRO A 547 -32.94 30.32 21.69
N ASP A 548 -32.42 31.40 22.27
CA ASP A 548 -32.85 32.76 21.97
C ASP A 548 -32.14 33.40 20.77
N CYS A 549 -31.16 32.69 20.21
CA CYS A 549 -30.37 33.12 19.07
C CYS A 549 -30.68 32.34 17.81
N ALA A 550 -31.43 32.90 16.88
CA ALA A 550 -31.78 32.27 15.62
C ALA A 550 -30.66 32.37 14.55
N PHE A 551 -29.35 32.49 14.93
CA PHE A 551 -28.27 32.58 13.96
C PHE A 551 -28.09 31.26 13.23
N LEU A 552 -28.12 31.36 11.87
CA LEU A 552 -27.92 30.25 10.96
C LEU A 552 -27.15 30.72 9.73
N LEU A 553 -26.08 30.03 9.36
CA LEU A 553 -25.32 30.29 8.14
C LEU A 553 -25.22 29.01 7.31
N PHE A 554 -25.73 29.04 6.09
CA PHE A 554 -25.66 27.87 5.20
C PHE A 554 -24.25 27.69 4.62
N ARG A 555 -23.80 26.44 4.54
CA ARG A 555 -22.51 26.10 3.95
C ARG A 555 -22.50 26.22 2.43
N THR A 556 -23.62 25.99 1.78
CA THR A 556 -23.74 26.09 0.33
C THR A 556 -24.04 27.55 -0.07
N PHE A 557 -23.13 28.14 -0.81
CA PHE A 557 -23.27 29.47 -1.38
C PHE A 557 -22.99 29.45 -2.89
N ASN A 558 -23.95 29.95 -3.71
CA ASN A 558 -23.88 29.91 -5.18
C ASN A 558 -23.43 28.55 -5.77
N ALA A 559 -24.09 27.48 -5.34
CA ALA A 559 -23.82 26.07 -5.72
C ALA A 559 -22.42 25.54 -5.29
N ARG A 560 -21.63 26.31 -4.54
CA ARG A 560 -20.37 25.87 -3.94
C ARG A 560 -20.56 25.56 -2.46
N GLU A 561 -19.98 24.43 -2.00
CA GLU A 561 -19.93 24.09 -0.59
C GLU A 561 -18.66 24.70 0.05
N LEU A 562 -18.82 25.51 1.08
CA LEU A 562 -17.73 26.17 1.79
C LEU A 562 -17.07 25.20 2.76
N THR A 563 -15.74 25.22 2.83
CA THR A 563 -14.96 24.44 3.81
C THR A 563 -15.13 24.97 5.24
N ASP A 564 -14.76 24.19 6.26
CA ASP A 564 -14.77 24.64 7.66
C ASP A 564 -13.91 25.89 7.87
N GLY A 565 -12.75 25.97 7.22
CA GLY A 565 -11.86 27.14 7.27
C GLY A 565 -12.51 28.40 6.71
N GLU A 566 -13.19 28.30 5.56
CA GLU A 566 -13.92 29.42 4.92
C GLU A 566 -15.10 29.85 5.77
N MET A 567 -15.86 28.89 6.32
CA MET A 567 -16.94 29.18 7.27
C MET A 567 -16.43 29.90 8.51
N LEU A 568 -15.33 29.45 9.11
CA LEU A 568 -14.74 30.11 10.28
C LEU A 568 -14.19 31.49 9.97
N CYS A 569 -13.67 31.70 8.76
CA CYS A 569 -13.23 33.01 8.28
C CYS A 569 -14.41 34.01 8.25
N LEU A 570 -15.54 33.59 7.69
CA LEU A 570 -16.76 34.39 7.62
C LEU A 570 -17.33 34.67 9.02
N LEU A 571 -17.41 33.68 9.91
CA LEU A 571 -17.91 33.79 11.27
C LEU A 571 -17.07 34.75 12.15
N LYS A 572 -15.77 34.89 11.81
CA LYS A 572 -14.86 35.88 12.45
C LYS A 572 -14.96 37.28 11.82
N GLY A 573 -15.88 37.51 10.90
CA GLY A 573 -16.04 38.77 10.17
C GLY A 573 -14.90 39.09 9.19
N LYS A 574 -14.03 38.10 8.88
CA LYS A 574 -12.91 38.25 7.95
C LYS A 574 -13.34 37.94 6.50
N LYS A 575 -12.61 38.51 5.54
CA LYS A 575 -12.76 38.13 4.13
C LYS A 575 -12.07 36.79 3.87
N THR A 576 -12.70 35.95 3.04
CA THR A 576 -12.05 34.76 2.49
C THR A 576 -11.02 35.15 1.43
N ASP A 577 -10.14 34.25 1.07
CA ASP A 577 -9.39 34.34 -0.18
C ASP A 577 -10.35 34.36 -1.39
N PHE A 578 -9.85 34.66 -2.57
CA PHE A 578 -10.63 34.57 -3.79
C PHE A 578 -10.94 33.10 -4.10
N LEU A 579 -12.22 32.77 -4.12
CA LEU A 579 -12.74 31.42 -4.27
C LEU A 579 -13.31 31.25 -5.69
N PRO A 580 -13.11 30.09 -6.32
CA PRO A 580 -13.67 29.81 -7.64
C PRO A 580 -15.17 29.52 -7.55
N PHE A 581 -15.96 30.16 -8.42
CA PHE A 581 -17.40 29.95 -8.59
C PHE A 581 -17.74 29.74 -10.07
N VAL A 582 -18.94 29.24 -10.33
CA VAL A 582 -19.51 29.11 -11.67
C VAL A 582 -20.81 29.89 -11.72
N SER A 583 -20.93 30.80 -12.69
CA SER A 583 -22.15 31.59 -12.87
C SER A 583 -23.31 30.72 -13.39
N ARG A 584 -24.55 31.18 -13.26
CA ARG A 584 -25.73 30.46 -13.84
C ARG A 584 -25.64 30.24 -15.37
N LYS A 585 -24.77 30.95 -16.05
CA LYS A 585 -24.49 30.80 -17.51
C LYS A 585 -23.26 29.90 -17.77
N GLY A 586 -22.75 29.15 -16.74
CA GLY A 586 -21.62 28.25 -16.89
C GLY A 586 -20.23 28.94 -16.95
N LYS A 587 -20.13 30.26 -16.81
CA LYS A 587 -18.83 30.96 -16.84
C LYS A 587 -18.15 30.91 -15.47
N PRO A 588 -16.87 30.49 -15.38
CA PRO A 588 -16.09 30.54 -14.13
C PRO A 588 -15.79 32.01 -13.76
N TYR A 589 -15.75 32.31 -12.47
CA TYR A 589 -15.33 33.57 -11.90
C TYR A 589 -14.76 33.38 -10.51
N GLU A 590 -13.97 34.32 -10.01
CA GLU A 590 -13.43 34.33 -8.67
C GLU A 590 -14.03 35.47 -7.84
N ALA A 591 -14.37 35.16 -6.60
CA ALA A 591 -14.87 36.15 -5.65
C ALA A 591 -14.42 35.84 -4.23
N SER A 592 -14.13 36.88 -3.47
CA SER A 592 -13.93 36.82 -2.02
C SER A 592 -15.26 37.05 -1.30
N LEU A 593 -15.51 36.32 -0.25
CA LEU A 593 -16.72 36.39 0.57
C LEU A 593 -16.44 37.11 1.88
N LYS A 594 -17.39 37.92 2.34
CA LYS A 594 -17.40 38.53 3.68
C LYS A 594 -18.81 38.51 4.23
N MET A 595 -18.96 38.39 5.51
CA MET A 595 -20.26 38.53 6.18
C MET A 595 -20.49 39.99 6.56
N ASP A 596 -21.67 40.56 6.22
CA ASP A 596 -22.08 41.90 6.53
C ASP A 596 -22.60 42.01 8.00
N GLU A 597 -22.98 43.21 8.39
CA GLU A 597 -23.53 43.49 9.73
C GLU A 597 -24.90 42.83 9.97
N ASN A 598 -25.62 42.45 8.91
CA ASN A 598 -26.88 41.73 8.95
C ASN A 598 -26.72 40.22 8.83
N TYR A 599 -25.47 39.68 8.93
CA TYR A 599 -25.10 38.29 8.84
C TYR A 599 -25.37 37.67 7.45
N ARG A 600 -25.35 38.48 6.37
CA ARG A 600 -25.47 38.02 4.98
C ARG A 600 -24.10 37.96 4.35
N ILE A 601 -23.94 37.05 3.39
CA ILE A 601 -22.68 36.91 2.66
C ILE A 601 -22.66 37.89 1.47
N GLU A 602 -21.70 38.79 1.48
CA GLU A 602 -21.39 39.69 0.39
C GLU A 602 -20.23 39.13 -0.44
N MET A 603 -20.27 39.37 -1.76
CA MET A 603 -19.22 38.98 -2.72
C MET A 603 -18.45 40.18 -3.20
N THR A 604 -17.13 40.08 -3.18
CA THR A 604 -16.24 41.05 -3.85
C THR A 604 -15.56 40.30 -4.99
N PHE A 605 -15.78 40.77 -6.22
CA PHE A 605 -15.19 40.19 -7.41
C PHE A 605 -13.75 40.71 -7.60
N ARG A 606 -12.91 39.87 -8.21
CA ARG A 606 -11.57 40.29 -8.61
C ARG A 606 -11.69 41.19 -9.83
N ASP A 607 -11.15 42.38 -9.79
CA ASP A 607 -10.98 43.23 -10.98
C ASP A 607 -9.95 42.53 -11.89
N ILE A 608 -10.41 41.90 -12.95
CA ILE A 608 -9.54 41.40 -14.02
C ILE A 608 -9.24 42.60 -14.90
N PRO A 609 -8.00 43.07 -15.00
CA PRO A 609 -7.63 44.06 -16.02
C PRO A 609 -7.90 43.42 -17.38
N VAL A 610 -8.79 44.02 -18.14
CA VAL A 610 -9.00 43.66 -19.54
C VAL A 610 -7.77 44.19 -20.32
N GLU A 611 -6.74 43.35 -20.43
CA GLU A 611 -5.71 43.55 -21.46
C GLU A 611 -6.39 43.46 -22.82
N ARG A 612 -6.71 44.60 -23.38
CA ARG A 612 -7.03 44.72 -24.81
C ARG A 612 -5.73 44.45 -25.57
N GLN A 613 -5.54 43.21 -26.03
CA GLN A 613 -4.57 42.94 -27.07
C GLN A 613 -4.99 43.76 -28.32
N PRO A 614 -4.13 44.57 -28.87
CA PRO A 614 -4.40 45.20 -30.17
C PRO A 614 -4.44 44.11 -31.24
N LEU A 615 -5.51 44.11 -32.04
CA LEU A 615 -5.64 43.25 -33.21
C LEU A 615 -4.44 43.52 -34.13
N PRO A 616 -3.76 42.49 -34.65
CA PRO A 616 -2.76 42.69 -35.70
C PRO A 616 -3.46 43.20 -36.95
N ALA A 617 -2.88 44.25 -37.55
CA ALA A 617 -3.34 44.84 -38.80
C ALA A 617 -3.38 43.77 -39.89
N GLY A 618 -4.53 43.60 -40.50
CA GLY A 618 -4.77 42.64 -41.55
C GLY A 618 -4.01 42.96 -42.82
N ASP A 619 -3.40 41.95 -43.36
CA ASP A 619 -2.89 41.87 -44.71
C ASP A 619 -4.08 41.57 -45.67
N PRO A 620 -4.37 42.38 -46.70
CA PRO A 620 -5.50 42.18 -47.57
C PRO A 620 -5.14 41.34 -48.80
N SER A 621 -4.90 40.08 -48.62
CA SER A 621 -4.88 39.17 -49.76
C SER A 621 -5.13 37.74 -49.25
N VAL A 622 -6.37 37.32 -49.30
CA VAL A 622 -6.90 36.05 -49.82
C VAL A 622 -8.38 35.96 -49.48
N MET A 623 -9.22 36.47 -50.35
CA MET A 623 -10.61 35.98 -50.51
C MET A 623 -10.57 34.83 -51.49
N GLN A 624 -10.99 33.69 -51.07
CA GLN A 624 -11.76 32.76 -51.93
C GLN A 624 -12.59 31.77 -51.08
N ALA A 625 -13.84 31.69 -51.46
CA ALA A 625 -14.91 30.95 -50.87
C ALA A 625 -14.75 29.42 -50.98
N ALA A 626 -15.24 28.71 -50.01
CA ALA A 626 -15.79 27.37 -50.20
C ALA A 626 -16.98 27.15 -49.22
N ASP A 627 -18.16 27.04 -49.77
CA ASP A 627 -19.42 26.63 -49.14
C ASP A 627 -19.30 25.22 -48.58
N ILE A 628 -19.77 25.02 -47.37
CA ILE A 628 -20.13 23.69 -46.83
C ILE A 628 -21.50 23.83 -46.14
N PRO A 629 -22.48 22.96 -46.44
CA PRO A 629 -23.87 23.11 -46.00
C PRO A 629 -24.09 22.68 -44.56
N VAL A 630 -25.02 23.39 -43.91
CA VAL A 630 -25.57 23.12 -42.58
C VAL A 630 -26.63 22.01 -42.74
N GLU A 631 -26.36 20.85 -42.16
CA GLU A 631 -27.42 19.84 -41.89
C GLU A 631 -27.90 19.95 -40.44
N THR A 632 -29.19 20.17 -40.29
CA THR A 632 -29.93 20.08 -39.04
C THR A 632 -30.33 18.64 -38.76
N PRO A 633 -30.16 18.12 -37.54
CA PRO A 633 -30.73 16.80 -37.21
C PRO A 633 -32.19 16.93 -36.70
N HIS A 634 -33.03 16.13 -37.28
CA HIS A 634 -34.40 15.79 -36.82
C HIS A 634 -34.37 14.96 -35.53
N PRO A 635 -35.39 15.07 -34.65
CA PRO A 635 -35.50 14.30 -33.42
C PRO A 635 -36.24 12.98 -33.64
N GLY A 636 -35.73 11.92 -33.05
CA GLY A 636 -36.55 10.71 -32.86
C GLY A 636 -35.76 9.39 -32.88
N GLN A 637 -35.87 8.72 -31.75
CA GLN A 637 -35.70 7.28 -31.48
C GLN A 637 -34.43 6.85 -30.75
N LEU A 638 -34.69 6.63 -29.46
CA LEU A 638 -33.99 5.64 -28.62
C LEU A 638 -34.27 4.19 -29.15
N PRO A 639 -33.41 3.21 -28.87
CA PRO A 639 -33.69 2.35 -27.71
C PRO A 639 -32.60 2.42 -26.62
#